data_891d45b28d9c06ba57b60e04d4ff6031
#
_entry.id   891d45b28d9c06ba57b60e04d4ff6031
#
_cell.length_a   1.000
_cell.length_b   1.000
_cell.length_c   1.000
_cell.angle_alpha   90.00
_cell.angle_beta   90.00
_cell.angle_gamma   90.00
#
_symmetry.space_group_name_H-M   'P 1'
#
loop_
_entity.id
_entity.type
_entity.pdbx_description
1 polymer ?
#
loop_
_entity_poly.entity_id
_entity_poly.type
_entity_poly.pdbx_seq_one_letter_code
_entity_poly.pdbx_strand_id
1 'polypeptide(L)'
;MPHRPRSSASWLLLVAFLLCAVLAPVSRGSDEGRPSPPQSAGEGRTLPGPLGQGVTLLPNGWRIAPVGRHLDAGDLPLAMALHPDGRHLVITNNGWSKPSLRVVDLERFEVVQKLALADAWLGLAWHPDGHRLFSSGAADNSIREVEWRDGKLAPGRTFRLAPPQKEASGGGLENPGFVGGLALSPDGRTLYAAQVYGESLTAVDVETGRVLARSTVPAEAYQALVSPDGRTVFVSVWGASRISLFEPLTLRPLGEIAVGEHPNAMVLSPDGARLFVACANTNAVWAVDVASRRTVEQIGVALGPDALPGSTPNAVALSPDGSTLLVANADNNTAAVVDVHRPGESRPLGFIPTGWYPTGVAFDATARNVLVLSGKGLSPAANPRGPQPVSLLADAQYIAGLLNGALTVLPRPDEGTLRQMTERVYALSSASAGGRRAITERPEGSPVPGAAGGATPLKYVFYVIRENRTYDQVLGDAPKGNGDPNLTLFGEDVTPNAHAIASEFVLFDGFFVDSEVSHDGHSFSTAAYATDANEKLWPTQYAGRGGLYLAEGEYRMRNAFGNITAPARGYIWDFANRAGVSVRSYGEFAAWDRKGGPVRASVPGLEGKVHPSYPPFDLGIPDNDRVDVWLEEFRRFEKEGGLPRLNIFHLGDDHTAGTEPGARTPRAMVAENDLALGRLVEAISHSRFWPESAVFVVEDDAQNGPDHVDAHRSVLLLASPWARRGAVDSTLYTTSGVLRTMELLLGLPPMSQYDGAATPLFAAFATKADTTPYTVRPARADLRETNRADAPGAQASLQMNLSEPDRAPERELNEIVWRSVRGPSSPVPAPVRSAFVVSRRSGDED
;
A
#
# COMPACT_ATOMS: atom_id res chain seq x y z
N MET A 1 13.14 -8.54 -88.61
CA MET A 1 12.09 -9.38 -87.98
C MET A 1 12.67 -9.91 -86.77
N PRO A 2 12.04 -9.66 -85.59
CA PRO A 2 12.63 -9.83 -84.26
C PRO A 2 12.15 -11.09 -83.61
N HIS A 3 13.06 -11.73 -82.88
CA HIS A 3 12.79 -12.81 -81.92
C HIS A 3 12.49 -12.26 -80.52
N ARG A 4 11.33 -12.60 -79.97
CA ARG A 4 10.98 -12.34 -78.54
C ARG A 4 11.64 -13.43 -77.69
N PRO A 5 12.17 -13.10 -76.50
CA PRO A 5 12.55 -14.10 -75.51
C PRO A 5 11.35 -14.41 -74.60
N ARG A 6 11.18 -15.67 -74.30
CA ARG A 6 10.16 -16.23 -73.39
C ARG A 6 10.54 -16.01 -71.94
N SER A 7 9.53 -15.71 -71.12
CA SER A 7 9.56 -15.33 -69.73
C SER A 7 10.15 -16.36 -68.78
N SER A 8 11.04 -15.89 -67.88
CA SER A 8 11.60 -16.61 -66.72
C SER A 8 10.70 -16.59 -65.46
N ALA A 9 9.38 -16.77 -65.59
CA ALA A 9 8.44 -16.69 -64.48
C ALA A 9 8.12 -18.02 -63.80
N SER A 10 8.63 -19.14 -64.33
CA SER A 10 8.29 -20.48 -63.77
C SER A 10 9.28 -21.04 -62.78
N TRP A 11 10.42 -20.43 -62.58
CA TRP A 11 11.45 -20.91 -61.63
C TRP A 11 11.36 -20.25 -60.25
N LEU A 12 10.75 -19.09 -60.10
CA LEU A 12 10.57 -18.40 -58.81
C LEU A 12 9.43 -19.02 -57.97
N LEU A 13 8.44 -19.68 -58.57
CA LEU A 13 7.39 -20.37 -57.87
C LEU A 13 7.81 -21.72 -57.31
N LEU A 14 8.79 -22.40 -57.90
CA LEU A 14 9.30 -23.70 -57.40
C LEU A 14 10.27 -23.53 -56.23
N VAL A 15 11.01 -22.42 -56.17
CA VAL A 15 11.92 -22.14 -55.06
C VAL A 15 11.13 -21.65 -53.81
N ALA A 16 10.00 -20.95 -54.02
CA ALA A 16 9.13 -20.54 -52.93
C ALA A 16 8.36 -21.73 -52.26
N PHE A 17 8.03 -22.78 -53.06
CA PHE A 17 7.36 -23.99 -52.52
C PHE A 17 8.33 -24.93 -51.79
N LEU A 18 9.65 -24.94 -52.18
CA LEU A 18 10.65 -25.77 -51.48
C LEU A 18 11.16 -25.10 -50.21
N LEU A 19 11.11 -23.77 -50.05
CA LEU A 19 11.39 -23.10 -48.78
C LEU A 19 10.26 -23.20 -47.77
N CYS A 20 9.02 -23.42 -48.19
CA CYS A 20 7.91 -23.66 -47.26
C CYS A 20 7.78 -25.10 -46.74
N ALA A 21 8.49 -26.05 -47.36
CA ALA A 21 8.41 -27.48 -46.96
C ALA A 21 9.55 -27.94 -46.00
N VAL A 22 10.51 -27.04 -45.67
CA VAL A 22 11.61 -27.37 -44.73
C VAL A 22 11.40 -26.70 -43.35
N LEU A 23 10.37 -25.90 -43.18
CA LEU A 23 9.88 -25.41 -41.87
C LEU A 23 8.72 -26.26 -41.39
N ALA A 24 8.93 -27.56 -41.19
CA ALA A 24 8.06 -28.34 -40.30
C ALA A 24 8.24 -27.83 -38.86
N PRO A 25 7.17 -27.70 -38.08
CA PRO A 25 7.23 -27.03 -36.78
C PRO A 25 8.09 -27.87 -35.83
N VAL A 26 9.18 -27.28 -35.34
CA VAL A 26 9.72 -27.65 -34.05
C VAL A 26 8.56 -27.58 -33.05
N SER A 27 8.32 -28.69 -32.37
CA SER A 27 7.31 -28.81 -31.35
C SER A 27 7.31 -27.55 -30.45
N ARG A 28 6.19 -26.84 -30.44
CA ARG A 28 5.94 -25.80 -29.44
C ARG A 28 6.07 -26.45 -28.07
N GLY A 29 7.19 -26.23 -27.41
CA GLY A 29 7.19 -26.25 -25.97
C GLY A 29 6.11 -25.31 -25.54
N SER A 30 5.28 -25.75 -24.62
CA SER A 30 4.20 -25.01 -24.00
C SER A 30 4.65 -23.57 -23.70
N ASP A 31 3.98 -22.59 -24.31
CA ASP A 31 4.15 -21.17 -24.09
C ASP A 31 3.43 -20.80 -22.78
N GLU A 32 3.74 -21.54 -21.72
CA GLU A 32 3.27 -21.32 -20.35
C GLU A 32 4.20 -20.26 -19.73
N GLY A 33 3.76 -19.01 -19.74
CA GLY A 33 4.45 -17.94 -19.03
C GLY A 33 4.55 -16.58 -19.71
N ARG A 34 3.94 -16.40 -20.88
CA ARG A 34 3.68 -15.04 -21.37
C ARG A 34 2.37 -14.55 -20.80
N PRO A 35 2.32 -13.33 -20.24
CA PRO A 35 1.03 -12.72 -19.93
C PRO A 35 0.20 -12.69 -21.23
N SER A 36 -1.05 -13.10 -21.15
CA SER A 36 -1.97 -12.96 -22.28
C SER A 36 -1.94 -11.51 -22.76
N PRO A 37 -1.97 -11.25 -24.07
CA PRO A 37 -2.07 -9.88 -24.57
C PRO A 37 -3.33 -9.26 -23.97
N PRO A 38 -3.32 -7.94 -23.65
CA PRO A 38 -4.45 -7.25 -23.07
C PRO A 38 -5.68 -7.54 -23.95
N GLN A 39 -6.74 -8.11 -23.34
CA GLN A 39 -8.02 -8.13 -23.99
C GLN A 39 -8.42 -6.66 -24.20
N SER A 40 -8.78 -6.28 -25.41
CA SER A 40 -9.25 -4.94 -25.69
C SER A 40 -10.35 -4.59 -24.69
N ALA A 41 -10.08 -3.63 -23.80
CA ALA A 41 -11.12 -3.01 -23.00
C ALA A 41 -12.26 -2.68 -23.96
N GLY A 42 -13.50 -3.04 -23.62
CA GLY A 42 -14.68 -2.65 -24.41
C GLY A 42 -14.59 -1.14 -24.65
N GLU A 43 -15.02 -0.65 -25.79
CA GLU A 43 -14.86 0.73 -26.22
C GLU A 43 -15.13 1.70 -25.05
N GLY A 44 -14.10 2.42 -24.57
CA GLY A 44 -14.17 3.45 -23.54
C GLY A 44 -13.68 3.11 -22.14
N ARG A 45 -13.24 1.87 -21.84
CA ARG A 45 -12.70 1.51 -20.50
C ARG A 45 -11.18 1.61 -20.44
N THR A 46 -10.68 2.22 -19.37
CA THR A 46 -9.25 2.22 -19.01
C THR A 46 -9.07 1.34 -17.78
N LEU A 47 -8.33 0.25 -17.91
CA LEU A 47 -8.09 -0.72 -16.83
C LEU A 47 -6.63 -0.70 -16.40
N PRO A 48 -6.31 -0.96 -15.09
CA PRO A 48 -4.94 -1.17 -14.66
C PRO A 48 -4.26 -2.30 -15.43
N GLY A 49 -2.94 -2.18 -15.63
CA GLY A 49 -2.14 -3.15 -16.37
C GLY A 49 -1.32 -2.54 -17.52
N PRO A 50 -0.69 -3.37 -18.36
CA PRO A 50 0.16 -2.91 -19.45
C PRO A 50 -0.60 -2.13 -20.54
N LEU A 51 -0.15 -0.88 -20.81
CA LEU A 51 -0.69 -0.01 -21.87
C LEU A 51 0.09 -0.10 -23.18
N GLY A 52 1.16 -0.91 -23.24
CA GLY A 52 2.09 -0.98 -24.36
C GLY A 52 3.26 0.00 -24.23
N GLN A 53 4.27 -0.15 -25.13
CA GLN A 53 5.49 0.67 -25.13
C GLN A 53 6.23 0.75 -23.77
N GLY A 54 6.14 -0.32 -22.97
CA GLY A 54 6.74 -0.40 -21.64
C GLY A 54 6.07 0.48 -20.58
N VAL A 55 4.84 0.94 -20.82
CA VAL A 55 4.03 1.70 -19.86
C VAL A 55 3.04 0.77 -19.21
N THR A 56 2.92 0.84 -17.89
CA THR A 56 1.90 0.16 -17.07
C THR A 56 1.08 1.21 -16.33
N LEU A 57 -0.24 1.05 -16.32
CA LEU A 57 -1.19 1.80 -15.50
C LEU A 57 -1.38 1.06 -14.18
N LEU A 58 -1.18 1.74 -13.07
CA LEU A 58 -1.40 1.24 -11.71
C LEU A 58 -2.86 1.46 -11.28
N PRO A 59 -3.38 0.70 -10.29
CA PRO A 59 -4.75 0.86 -9.79
C PRO A 59 -5.02 2.28 -9.26
N ASN A 60 -4.04 2.91 -8.61
CA ASN A 60 -4.11 4.29 -8.14
C ASN A 60 -4.07 5.37 -9.25
N GLY A 61 -4.16 4.97 -10.52
CA GLY A 61 -4.18 5.86 -11.68
C GLY A 61 -2.81 6.39 -12.12
N TRP A 62 -1.74 6.07 -11.42
CA TRP A 62 -0.38 6.45 -11.82
C TRP A 62 0.14 5.53 -12.94
N ARG A 63 1.09 6.04 -13.72
CA ARG A 63 1.74 5.28 -14.80
C ARG A 63 3.20 5.13 -14.52
N ILE A 64 3.72 3.90 -14.70
CA ILE A 64 5.15 3.60 -14.61
C ILE A 64 5.68 3.17 -15.97
N ALA A 65 6.97 3.41 -16.20
CA ALA A 65 7.68 2.94 -17.38
C ALA A 65 9.15 2.67 -17.04
N PRO A 66 9.40 1.65 -16.22
CA PRO A 66 10.74 1.35 -15.76
C PRO A 66 11.71 1.09 -16.90
N VAL A 67 12.97 1.52 -16.74
CA VAL A 67 14.03 1.38 -17.74
C VAL A 67 15.10 0.42 -17.23
N GLY A 68 15.82 -0.25 -18.17
CA GLY A 68 16.88 -1.20 -17.83
C GLY A 68 16.46 -2.65 -17.97
N ARG A 69 17.22 -3.56 -17.35
CA ARG A 69 16.92 -5.00 -17.27
C ARG A 69 16.23 -5.27 -15.93
N HIS A 70 15.23 -6.13 -15.94
CA HIS A 70 14.43 -6.44 -14.75
C HIS A 70 14.55 -7.93 -14.40
N LEU A 71 14.61 -8.21 -13.10
CA LEU A 71 14.65 -9.56 -12.53
C LEU A 71 13.68 -9.62 -11.35
N ASP A 72 12.94 -10.70 -11.21
CA ASP A 72 12.07 -10.94 -10.04
C ASP A 72 12.91 -10.91 -8.74
N ALA A 73 12.62 -9.98 -7.86
CA ALA A 73 13.29 -9.80 -6.57
C ALA A 73 12.54 -10.43 -5.40
N GLY A 74 11.34 -10.96 -5.63
CA GLY A 74 10.49 -11.57 -4.62
C GLY A 74 9.45 -10.61 -4.06
N ASP A 75 8.86 -11.02 -2.98
CA ASP A 75 7.72 -10.40 -2.34
C ASP A 75 8.19 -9.25 -1.42
N LEU A 76 7.86 -8.03 -1.77
CA LEU A 76 8.26 -6.77 -1.13
C LEU A 76 9.73 -6.73 -0.67
N PRO A 77 10.71 -6.72 -1.57
CA PRO A 77 12.11 -6.57 -1.20
C PRO A 77 12.35 -5.17 -0.59
N LEU A 78 12.93 -5.11 0.63
CA LEU A 78 13.18 -3.84 1.34
C LEU A 78 14.66 -3.42 1.34
N ALA A 79 15.59 -4.36 1.19
CA ALA A 79 17.01 -4.07 1.23
C ALA A 79 17.82 -4.92 0.26
N MET A 80 18.95 -4.37 -0.16
CA MET A 80 19.96 -5.09 -0.93
C MET A 80 21.37 -4.78 -0.40
N ALA A 81 22.26 -5.77 -0.44
CA ALA A 81 23.64 -5.62 -0.03
C ALA A 81 24.58 -6.29 -1.06
N LEU A 82 25.42 -5.47 -1.68
CA LEU A 82 26.44 -5.95 -2.63
C LEU A 82 27.53 -6.69 -1.86
N HIS A 83 27.88 -7.90 -2.32
CA HIS A 83 29.01 -8.65 -1.77
C HIS A 83 30.34 -7.97 -2.13
N PRO A 84 31.40 -8.06 -1.28
CA PRO A 84 32.70 -7.44 -1.57
C PRO A 84 33.37 -7.90 -2.88
N ASP A 85 32.95 -9.04 -3.48
CA ASP A 85 33.43 -9.47 -4.79
C ASP A 85 32.92 -8.59 -5.96
N GLY A 86 31.93 -7.71 -5.68
CA GLY A 86 31.32 -6.83 -6.66
C GLY A 86 30.40 -7.51 -7.68
N ARG A 87 30.23 -8.83 -7.60
CA ARG A 87 29.45 -9.64 -8.54
C ARG A 87 28.10 -10.09 -7.96
N HIS A 88 28.08 -10.50 -6.69
CA HIS A 88 26.88 -11.03 -6.08
C HIS A 88 26.15 -9.97 -5.28
N LEU A 89 24.81 -9.96 -5.38
CA LEU A 89 23.92 -9.09 -4.63
C LEU A 89 22.99 -9.95 -3.79
N VAL A 90 22.85 -9.62 -2.50
CA VAL A 90 21.86 -10.26 -1.63
C VAL A 90 20.68 -9.31 -1.43
N ILE A 91 19.46 -9.82 -1.58
CA ILE A 91 18.21 -9.08 -1.46
C ILE A 91 17.36 -9.73 -0.37
N THR A 92 16.77 -8.92 0.52
CA THR A 92 15.76 -9.37 1.48
C THR A 92 14.39 -9.48 0.82
N ASN A 93 13.63 -10.50 1.21
CA ASN A 93 12.26 -10.74 0.77
C ASN A 93 11.37 -10.74 2.02
N ASN A 94 10.53 -9.72 2.18
CA ASN A 94 9.91 -9.37 3.45
C ASN A 94 8.39 -9.20 3.38
N GLY A 95 7.77 -9.51 2.23
CA GLY A 95 6.35 -9.36 2.01
C GLY A 95 5.51 -10.36 2.81
N TRP A 96 4.32 -10.61 2.34
CA TRP A 96 3.38 -11.52 2.97
C TRP A 96 3.84 -13.00 2.93
N SER A 97 4.54 -13.40 1.86
CA SER A 97 5.03 -14.77 1.72
C SER A 97 6.19 -15.07 2.66
N LYS A 98 6.63 -16.35 2.71
CA LYS A 98 7.72 -16.78 3.59
C LYS A 98 9.00 -15.97 3.35
N PRO A 99 9.55 -15.28 4.37
CA PRO A 99 10.75 -14.47 4.24
C PRO A 99 11.95 -15.24 3.73
N SER A 100 12.80 -14.55 2.95
CA SER A 100 14.00 -15.19 2.38
C SER A 100 15.09 -14.17 2.05
N LEU A 101 16.31 -14.66 1.88
CA LEU A 101 17.39 -13.96 1.19
C LEU A 101 17.51 -14.51 -0.21
N ARG A 102 17.51 -13.63 -1.24
CA ARG A 102 17.81 -14.00 -2.62
C ARG A 102 19.25 -13.59 -2.97
N VAL A 103 20.00 -14.48 -3.58
CA VAL A 103 21.33 -14.19 -4.11
C VAL A 103 21.21 -14.02 -5.61
N VAL A 104 21.64 -12.86 -6.11
CA VAL A 104 21.66 -12.53 -7.54
C VAL A 104 23.10 -12.48 -8.04
N ASP A 105 23.41 -13.20 -9.12
CA ASP A 105 24.63 -13.01 -9.90
C ASP A 105 24.40 -11.89 -10.91
N LEU A 106 25.03 -10.73 -10.69
CA LEU A 106 24.84 -9.54 -11.53
C LEU A 106 25.42 -9.69 -12.93
N GLU A 107 26.46 -10.53 -13.14
CA GLU A 107 27.03 -10.79 -14.47
C GLU A 107 26.07 -11.64 -15.31
N ARG A 108 25.53 -12.74 -14.75
CA ARG A 108 24.55 -13.58 -15.42
C ARG A 108 23.16 -12.97 -15.42
N PHE A 109 22.93 -12.09 -14.48
CA PHE A 109 21.63 -11.46 -14.23
C PHE A 109 20.53 -12.51 -13.95
N GLU A 110 20.79 -13.34 -12.95
CA GLU A 110 19.87 -14.41 -12.52
C GLU A 110 19.90 -14.58 -10.99
N VAL A 111 18.79 -15.04 -10.42
CA VAL A 111 18.74 -15.49 -9.03
C VAL A 111 19.40 -16.86 -8.95
N VAL A 112 20.53 -16.95 -8.24
CA VAL A 112 21.29 -18.21 -8.10
C VAL A 112 20.92 -18.98 -6.83
N GLN A 113 20.24 -18.32 -5.89
CA GLN A 113 19.76 -18.96 -4.64
C GLN A 113 18.62 -18.17 -3.99
N LYS A 114 17.68 -18.91 -3.37
CA LYS A 114 16.70 -18.43 -2.39
C LYS A 114 16.94 -19.18 -1.09
N LEU A 115 17.31 -18.47 -0.02
CA LEU A 115 17.49 -19.02 1.32
C LEU A 115 16.29 -18.59 2.19
N ALA A 116 15.42 -19.54 2.55
CA ALA A 116 14.27 -19.26 3.40
C ALA A 116 14.72 -18.91 4.83
N LEU A 117 14.05 -17.93 5.44
CA LEU A 117 14.24 -17.52 6.83
C LEU A 117 12.93 -17.65 7.61
N ALA A 118 13.01 -17.69 8.94
CA ALA A 118 11.82 -17.67 9.77
C ALA A 118 11.15 -16.28 9.76
N ASP A 119 11.97 -15.22 9.79
CA ASP A 119 11.55 -13.84 9.58
C ASP A 119 12.72 -13.01 9.08
N ALA A 120 12.46 -11.90 8.39
CA ALA A 120 13.44 -10.96 7.89
C ALA A 120 12.84 -9.56 7.72
N TRP A 121 13.68 -8.53 7.74
CA TRP A 121 13.29 -7.18 7.38
C TRP A 121 14.42 -6.48 6.61
N LEU A 122 14.66 -5.18 6.80
CA LEU A 122 15.61 -4.41 5.98
C LEU A 122 17.09 -4.51 6.42
N GLY A 123 17.37 -5.05 7.60
CA GLY A 123 18.75 -5.07 8.10
C GLY A 123 19.62 -6.10 7.37
N LEU A 124 20.60 -5.65 6.59
CA LEU A 124 21.66 -6.45 5.98
C LEU A 124 23.02 -5.82 6.24
N ALA A 125 24.00 -6.59 6.72
CA ALA A 125 25.37 -6.11 6.95
C ALA A 125 26.40 -7.19 6.64
N TRP A 126 27.22 -6.98 5.60
CA TRP A 126 28.37 -7.83 5.31
C TRP A 126 29.48 -7.62 6.33
N HIS A 127 30.02 -8.72 6.87
CA HIS A 127 31.25 -8.67 7.62
C HIS A 127 32.42 -8.31 6.69
N PRO A 128 33.41 -7.52 7.16
CA PRO A 128 34.54 -7.12 6.34
C PRO A 128 35.37 -8.27 5.73
N ASP A 129 35.30 -9.49 6.33
CA ASP A 129 35.97 -10.68 5.79
C ASP A 129 35.34 -11.21 4.49
N GLY A 130 34.12 -10.75 4.13
CA GLY A 130 33.38 -11.22 2.97
C GLY A 130 32.81 -12.64 3.09
N HIS A 131 32.92 -13.31 4.26
CA HIS A 131 32.44 -14.66 4.47
C HIS A 131 31.18 -14.74 5.32
N ARG A 132 30.76 -13.67 5.91
CA ARG A 132 29.59 -13.61 6.82
C ARG A 132 28.68 -12.44 6.45
N LEU A 133 27.38 -12.70 6.42
CA LEU A 133 26.34 -11.69 6.26
C LEU A 133 25.40 -11.78 7.47
N PHE A 134 24.99 -10.65 8.02
CA PHE A 134 24.00 -10.56 9.08
C PHE A 134 22.69 -10.01 8.53
N SER A 135 21.59 -10.68 8.87
CA SER A 135 20.22 -10.27 8.50
C SER A 135 19.36 -10.07 9.74
N SER A 136 18.57 -9.01 9.76
CA SER A 136 17.60 -8.77 10.82
C SER A 136 16.45 -9.78 10.78
N GLY A 137 15.96 -10.17 11.95
CA GLY A 137 14.88 -11.15 12.11
C GLY A 137 13.56 -10.50 12.55
N ALA A 138 13.35 -9.21 12.28
CA ALA A 138 12.10 -8.51 12.53
C ALA A 138 11.45 -8.84 13.90
N ALA A 139 10.20 -9.32 13.90
CA ALA A 139 9.44 -9.66 15.10
C ALA A 139 9.99 -10.88 15.87
N ASP A 140 10.84 -11.72 15.26
CA ASP A 140 11.56 -12.81 15.97
C ASP A 140 12.61 -12.27 16.97
N ASN A 141 12.85 -10.96 17.02
CA ASN A 141 13.82 -10.30 17.90
C ASN A 141 15.23 -10.92 17.84
N SER A 142 15.64 -11.29 16.64
CA SER A 142 16.93 -11.95 16.42
C SER A 142 17.74 -11.29 15.30
N ILE A 143 19.03 -11.62 15.26
CA ILE A 143 19.90 -11.39 14.12
C ILE A 143 20.38 -12.74 13.64
N ARG A 144 20.33 -12.96 12.33
CA ARG A 144 20.76 -14.20 11.69
C ARG A 144 22.11 -13.98 11.02
N GLU A 145 23.10 -14.73 11.44
CA GLU A 145 24.32 -14.86 10.68
C GLU A 145 24.11 -15.91 9.58
N VAL A 146 24.52 -15.58 8.37
CA VAL A 146 24.59 -16.53 7.26
C VAL A 146 26.00 -16.55 6.70
N GLU A 147 26.51 -17.73 6.41
CA GLU A 147 27.85 -17.94 5.89
C GLU A 147 27.83 -17.87 4.37
N TRP A 148 28.84 -17.22 3.80
CA TRP A 148 29.06 -17.15 2.38
C TRP A 148 30.15 -18.14 1.93
N ARG A 149 29.81 -19.06 1.03
CA ARG A 149 30.73 -20.04 0.46
C ARG A 149 30.39 -20.30 -1.00
N ASP A 150 31.37 -20.15 -1.87
CA ASP A 150 31.29 -20.50 -3.32
C ASP A 150 30.06 -19.88 -4.02
N GLY A 151 29.75 -18.61 -3.74
CA GLY A 151 28.62 -17.89 -4.36
C GLY A 151 27.25 -18.21 -3.75
N LYS A 152 27.20 -18.84 -2.58
CA LYS A 152 25.96 -19.24 -1.90
C LYS A 152 25.97 -18.89 -0.40
N LEU A 153 24.77 -18.67 0.14
CA LEU A 153 24.50 -18.49 1.55
C LEU A 153 24.16 -19.83 2.20
N ALA A 154 24.71 -20.07 3.38
CA ALA A 154 24.35 -21.18 4.27
C ALA A 154 23.91 -20.65 5.64
N PRO A 155 22.92 -21.29 6.31
CA PRO A 155 22.51 -20.91 7.66
C PRO A 155 23.69 -20.97 8.64
N GLY A 156 23.89 -19.90 9.40
CA GLY A 156 24.86 -19.80 10.49
C GLY A 156 24.17 -19.70 11.85
N ARG A 157 24.73 -18.88 12.74
CA ARG A 157 24.22 -18.67 14.10
C ARG A 157 23.03 -17.72 14.12
N THR A 158 22.21 -17.83 15.18
CA THR A 158 21.14 -16.86 15.47
C THR A 158 21.43 -16.19 16.81
N PHE A 159 21.50 -14.87 16.81
CA PHE A 159 21.69 -14.05 18.01
C PHE A 159 20.34 -13.52 18.46
N ARG A 160 19.80 -14.04 19.55
CA ARG A 160 18.54 -13.58 20.14
C ARG A 160 18.79 -12.39 21.04
N LEU A 161 18.16 -11.25 20.72
CA LEU A 161 18.31 -10.01 21.49
C LEU A 161 17.32 -9.95 22.65
N ALA A 162 16.17 -10.57 22.50
CA ALA A 162 15.09 -10.69 23.47
C ALA A 162 14.24 -11.93 23.11
N PRO A 163 13.36 -12.41 23.98
CA PRO A 163 12.35 -13.41 23.60
C PRO A 163 11.51 -12.93 22.39
N PRO A 164 10.97 -13.84 21.55
CA PRO A 164 10.04 -13.48 20.50
C PRO A 164 8.83 -12.71 21.05
N GLN A 165 8.26 -11.87 20.20
CA GLN A 165 7.02 -11.17 20.55
C GLN A 165 5.90 -12.17 20.83
N LYS A 166 5.08 -11.90 21.86
CA LYS A 166 3.88 -12.65 22.19
C LYS A 166 2.75 -11.68 22.45
N GLU A 167 1.55 -12.09 22.14
CA GLU A 167 0.38 -11.36 22.60
C GLU A 167 0.22 -11.50 24.11
N ALA A 168 0.07 -10.38 24.80
CA ALA A 168 -0.26 -10.35 26.21
C ALA A 168 -1.74 -10.70 26.41
N SER A 169 -2.07 -11.31 27.55
CA SER A 169 -3.46 -11.51 27.96
C SER A 169 -4.13 -10.15 28.15
N GLY A 170 -4.83 -9.66 27.12
CA GLY A 170 -5.43 -8.32 27.05
C GLY A 170 -5.08 -7.52 25.81
N GLY A 171 -4.54 -8.21 24.78
CA GLY A 171 -4.37 -7.66 23.42
C GLY A 171 -3.15 -6.77 23.18
N GLY A 172 -2.24 -6.62 24.14
CA GLY A 172 -0.94 -5.96 23.94
C GLY A 172 0.17 -6.94 23.58
N LEU A 173 1.28 -6.46 23.01
CA LEU A 173 2.47 -7.28 22.80
C LEU A 173 3.33 -7.36 24.08
N GLU A 174 3.70 -8.56 24.47
CA GLU A 174 4.80 -8.78 25.41
C GLU A 174 6.11 -8.64 24.65
N ASN A 175 7.04 -7.81 25.12
CA ASN A 175 8.36 -7.62 24.55
C ASN A 175 8.37 -7.17 23.06
N PRO A 176 8.00 -5.93 22.78
CA PRO A 176 7.79 -5.41 21.43
C PRO A 176 9.07 -5.06 20.65
N GLY A 177 10.11 -5.91 20.66
CA GLY A 177 11.43 -5.62 20.12
C GLY A 177 11.52 -5.20 18.66
N PHE A 178 11.21 -6.06 17.71
CA PHE A 178 11.27 -5.90 16.25
C PHE A 178 12.61 -5.35 15.73
N VAL A 179 13.53 -6.25 15.35
CA VAL A 179 14.87 -5.89 14.87
C VAL A 179 14.81 -5.33 13.45
N GLY A 180 15.14 -4.05 13.30
CA GLY A 180 15.16 -3.32 12.04
C GLY A 180 16.55 -3.29 11.38
N GLY A 181 17.11 -2.08 11.23
CA GLY A 181 18.41 -1.87 10.59
C GLY A 181 19.60 -2.43 11.37
N LEU A 182 20.61 -2.87 10.67
CA LEU A 182 21.86 -3.41 11.20
C LEU A 182 23.06 -2.61 10.70
N ALA A 183 24.10 -2.50 11.54
CA ALA A 183 25.42 -1.98 11.14
C ALA A 183 26.54 -2.72 11.86
N LEU A 184 27.69 -2.87 11.20
CA LEU A 184 28.91 -3.44 11.79
C LEU A 184 29.92 -2.32 12.07
N SER A 185 30.68 -2.49 13.16
CA SER A 185 31.89 -1.71 13.35
C SER A 185 32.90 -1.95 12.22
N PRO A 186 33.74 -0.97 11.86
CA PRO A 186 34.72 -1.14 10.77
C PRO A 186 35.68 -2.32 10.96
N ASP A 187 35.96 -2.73 12.20
CA ASP A 187 36.78 -3.91 12.51
C ASP A 187 36.00 -5.24 12.53
N GLY A 188 34.68 -5.20 12.26
CA GLY A 188 33.80 -6.38 12.24
C GLY A 188 33.46 -6.99 13.60
N ARG A 189 33.94 -6.41 14.74
CA ARG A 189 33.77 -7.06 16.05
C ARG A 189 32.45 -6.78 16.72
N THR A 190 31.82 -5.66 16.42
CA THR A 190 30.56 -5.23 17.06
C THR A 190 29.47 -5.04 16.02
N LEU A 191 28.33 -5.68 16.26
CA LEU A 191 27.12 -5.53 15.45
C LEU A 191 26.10 -4.69 16.22
N TYR A 192 25.56 -3.65 15.57
CA TYR A 192 24.55 -2.75 16.12
C TYR A 192 23.20 -3.04 15.48
N ALA A 193 22.16 -3.18 16.31
CA ALA A 193 20.79 -3.46 15.90
C ALA A 193 19.84 -2.38 16.41
N ALA A 194 19.19 -1.68 15.48
CA ALA A 194 18.06 -0.80 15.77
C ALA A 194 16.81 -1.63 16.01
N GLN A 195 16.08 -1.39 17.10
CA GLN A 195 14.86 -2.11 17.45
C GLN A 195 13.67 -1.15 17.39
N VAL A 196 12.77 -1.36 16.41
CA VAL A 196 11.67 -0.47 16.08
C VAL A 196 10.74 -0.28 17.27
N TYR A 197 9.96 -1.30 17.63
CA TYR A 197 9.01 -1.20 18.76
C TYR A 197 9.69 -1.25 20.13
N GLY A 198 10.96 -1.67 20.17
CA GLY A 198 11.75 -1.66 21.39
C GLY A 198 12.37 -0.30 21.70
N GLU A 199 12.23 0.68 20.83
CA GLU A 199 12.78 2.04 20.96
C GLU A 199 14.21 2.02 21.50
N SER A 200 15.08 1.22 20.87
CA SER A 200 16.42 0.97 21.40
C SER A 200 17.46 0.65 20.33
N LEU A 201 18.73 0.90 20.69
CA LEU A 201 19.90 0.39 20.01
C LEU A 201 20.58 -0.67 20.87
N THR A 202 20.93 -1.81 20.28
CA THR A 202 21.65 -2.91 20.96
C THR A 202 22.98 -3.16 20.26
N ALA A 203 24.06 -3.23 21.03
CA ALA A 203 25.39 -3.65 20.58
C ALA A 203 25.63 -5.11 20.93
N VAL A 204 26.11 -5.91 19.97
CA VAL A 204 26.34 -7.35 20.10
C VAL A 204 27.76 -7.68 19.70
N ASP A 205 28.44 -8.49 20.49
CA ASP A 205 29.74 -9.04 20.13
C ASP A 205 29.57 -10.12 19.05
N VAL A 206 30.21 -9.94 17.92
CA VAL A 206 30.04 -10.79 16.73
C VAL A 206 30.52 -12.21 16.97
N GLU A 207 31.59 -12.41 17.72
CA GLU A 207 32.17 -13.74 17.92
C GLU A 207 31.40 -14.57 18.94
N THR A 208 30.91 -13.94 20.00
CA THR A 208 30.19 -14.65 21.08
C THR A 208 28.67 -14.59 20.97
N GLY A 209 28.12 -13.63 20.20
CA GLY A 209 26.68 -13.34 20.13
C GLY A 209 26.13 -12.67 21.40
N ARG A 210 27.00 -12.24 22.32
CA ARG A 210 26.60 -11.63 23.59
C ARG A 210 26.24 -10.16 23.39
N VAL A 211 25.13 -9.73 24.00
CA VAL A 211 24.79 -8.32 24.12
C VAL A 211 25.83 -7.62 25.00
N LEU A 212 26.51 -6.62 24.45
CA LEU A 212 27.51 -5.79 25.12
C LEU A 212 26.87 -4.62 25.84
N ALA A 213 25.96 -3.92 25.17
CA ALA A 213 25.26 -2.77 25.70
C ALA A 213 23.89 -2.61 25.02
N ARG A 214 22.99 -1.88 25.69
CA ARG A 214 21.71 -1.42 25.13
C ARG A 214 21.45 0.00 25.59
N SER A 215 20.92 0.84 24.71
CA SER A 215 20.50 2.21 25.03
C SER A 215 19.12 2.47 24.42
N THR A 216 18.30 3.26 25.09
CA THR A 216 17.01 3.70 24.57
C THR A 216 17.18 4.82 23.54
N VAL A 217 16.27 4.90 22.59
CA VAL A 217 16.03 6.03 21.70
C VAL A 217 14.63 6.60 21.96
N PRO A 218 14.35 7.86 21.57
CA PRO A 218 13.10 8.51 21.98
C PRO A 218 11.82 8.00 21.31
N ALA A 219 11.94 7.25 20.19
CA ALA A 219 10.83 6.64 19.45
C ALA A 219 11.37 5.48 18.60
N GLU A 220 10.56 5.00 17.64
CA GLU A 220 10.89 3.89 16.75
C GLU A 220 12.25 4.07 16.06
N ALA A 221 13.19 3.14 16.29
CA ALA A 221 14.51 3.12 15.67
C ALA A 221 14.46 2.37 14.33
N TYR A 222 14.94 2.99 13.25
CA TYR A 222 14.88 2.40 11.91
C TYR A 222 16.21 1.79 11.45
N GLN A 223 17.25 2.61 11.30
CA GLN A 223 18.57 2.19 10.81
C GLN A 223 19.68 2.59 11.78
N ALA A 224 20.68 1.73 11.93
CA ALA A 224 21.97 2.08 12.54
C ALA A 224 23.04 2.27 11.44
N LEU A 225 24.01 3.17 11.70
CA LEU A 225 25.15 3.43 10.83
C LEU A 225 26.37 3.77 11.68
N VAL A 226 27.55 3.27 11.32
CA VAL A 226 28.79 3.56 12.06
C VAL A 226 29.69 4.48 11.25
N SER A 227 30.26 5.50 11.90
CA SER A 227 31.26 6.36 11.23
C SER A 227 32.47 5.56 10.73
N PRO A 228 33.12 5.97 9.62
CA PRO A 228 34.29 5.25 9.07
C PRO A 228 35.45 5.13 10.07
N ASP A 229 35.59 6.07 11.00
CA ASP A 229 36.60 6.03 12.06
C ASP A 229 36.21 5.16 13.26
N GLY A 230 35.00 4.57 13.24
CA GLY A 230 34.49 3.70 14.30
C GLY A 230 34.12 4.40 15.60
N ARG A 231 34.02 5.75 15.63
CA ARG A 231 33.86 6.50 16.88
C ARG A 231 32.45 6.93 17.21
N THR A 232 31.53 6.86 16.25
CA THR A 232 30.13 7.26 16.43
C THR A 232 29.19 6.28 15.77
N VAL A 233 28.14 5.90 16.49
CA VAL A 233 26.99 5.16 15.94
C VAL A 233 25.85 6.16 15.78
N PHE A 234 25.31 6.26 14.58
CA PHE A 234 24.12 7.04 14.24
C PHE A 234 22.91 6.12 14.19
N VAL A 235 21.78 6.57 14.71
CA VAL A 235 20.49 5.86 14.63
C VAL A 235 19.44 6.82 14.11
N SER A 236 18.80 6.49 12.98
CA SER A 236 17.62 7.21 12.53
C SER A 236 16.43 6.82 13.42
N VAL A 237 15.82 7.84 14.05
CA VAL A 237 14.66 7.67 14.93
C VAL A 237 13.41 8.00 14.14
N TRP A 238 12.84 6.97 13.54
CA TRP A 238 11.79 7.05 12.54
C TRP A 238 10.58 7.87 13.01
N GLY A 239 10.09 7.60 14.24
CA GLY A 239 8.96 8.29 14.83
C GLY A 239 9.27 9.67 15.47
N ALA A 240 10.53 10.21 15.40
CA ALA A 240 10.88 11.41 16.18
C ALA A 240 11.62 12.51 15.43
N SER A 241 11.71 12.51 14.13
CA SER A 241 12.35 13.55 13.30
C SER A 241 13.78 13.90 13.72
N ARG A 242 14.59 12.89 14.09
CA ARG A 242 15.96 13.09 14.57
C ARG A 242 16.88 11.89 14.32
N ILE A 243 18.17 12.16 14.39
CA ILE A 243 19.22 11.15 14.44
C ILE A 243 19.80 11.16 15.85
N SER A 244 19.80 10.02 16.55
CA SER A 244 20.48 9.85 17.85
C SER A 244 21.90 9.34 17.63
N LEU A 245 22.86 9.87 18.41
CA LEU A 245 24.27 9.55 18.33
C LEU A 245 24.73 8.85 19.58
N PHE A 246 25.56 7.81 19.42
CA PHE A 246 26.06 6.98 20.53
C PHE A 246 27.56 6.73 20.43
N GLU A 247 28.19 6.59 21.60
CA GLU A 247 29.52 6.05 21.77
C GLU A 247 29.47 4.52 21.50
N PRO A 248 30.35 3.95 20.66
CA PRO A 248 30.16 2.60 20.10
C PRO A 248 30.14 1.46 21.13
N LEU A 249 31.02 1.47 22.15
CA LEU A 249 31.17 0.32 23.05
C LEU A 249 30.15 0.32 24.20
N THR A 250 29.87 1.48 24.75
CA THR A 250 28.98 1.66 25.92
C THR A 250 27.56 2.05 25.54
N LEU A 251 27.34 2.47 24.31
CA LEU A 251 26.13 3.09 23.82
C LEU A 251 25.66 4.28 24.66
N ARG A 252 26.62 5.00 25.25
CA ARG A 252 26.36 6.27 25.93
C ARG A 252 25.89 7.31 24.91
N PRO A 253 24.76 8.00 25.14
CA PRO A 253 24.29 9.04 24.24
C PRO A 253 25.31 10.16 24.09
N LEU A 254 25.57 10.59 22.86
CA LEU A 254 26.44 11.71 22.50
C LEU A 254 25.68 12.96 22.10
N GLY A 255 24.36 12.86 21.88
CA GLY A 255 23.47 13.92 21.46
C GLY A 255 22.55 13.50 20.34
N GLU A 256 21.79 14.46 19.80
CA GLU A 256 20.82 14.26 18.75
C GLU A 256 20.96 15.35 17.69
N ILE A 257 20.54 15.06 16.45
CA ILE A 257 20.50 15.98 15.32
C ILE A 257 19.07 16.04 14.80
N ALA A 258 18.45 17.20 14.76
CA ALA A 258 17.12 17.40 14.17
C ALA A 258 17.20 17.30 12.64
N VAL A 259 16.26 16.53 12.07
CA VAL A 259 16.07 16.33 10.62
C VAL A 259 14.56 16.38 10.28
N GLY A 260 14.17 16.02 9.06
CA GLY A 260 12.76 15.94 8.68
C GLY A 260 12.03 14.76 9.31
N GLU A 261 10.72 14.72 9.08
CA GLU A 261 9.86 13.64 9.60
C GLU A 261 10.14 12.31 8.91
N HIS A 262 10.00 11.23 9.66
CA HIS A 262 10.29 9.85 9.27
C HIS A 262 11.71 9.70 8.68
N PRO A 263 12.77 10.05 9.43
CA PRO A 263 14.13 9.76 9.01
C PRO A 263 14.33 8.24 8.96
N ASN A 264 14.51 7.71 7.76
CA ASN A 264 14.66 6.27 7.53
C ASN A 264 16.10 5.93 7.08
N ALA A 265 16.36 5.81 5.78
CA ALA A 265 17.66 5.43 5.26
C ALA A 265 18.70 6.56 5.38
N MET A 266 19.93 6.19 5.73
CA MET A 266 21.07 7.08 5.90
C MET A 266 22.29 6.60 5.11
N VAL A 267 23.11 7.54 4.61
CA VAL A 267 24.43 7.25 4.02
C VAL A 267 25.43 8.32 4.40
N LEU A 268 26.64 7.90 4.80
CA LEU A 268 27.78 8.77 5.04
C LEU A 268 28.59 9.03 3.77
N SER A 269 29.16 10.22 3.64
CA SER A 269 30.18 10.48 2.65
C SER A 269 31.45 9.61 2.92
N PRO A 270 32.27 9.30 1.91
CA PRO A 270 33.44 8.44 2.10
C PRO A 270 34.43 8.95 3.15
N ASP A 271 34.53 10.25 3.32
CA ASP A 271 35.35 10.91 4.34
C ASP A 271 34.69 10.99 5.73
N GLY A 272 33.41 10.56 5.84
CA GLY A 272 32.63 10.62 7.07
C GLY A 272 32.18 12.04 7.47
N ALA A 273 32.44 13.06 6.66
CA ALA A 273 32.16 14.45 7.01
C ALA A 273 30.68 14.85 6.86
N ARG A 274 29.97 14.20 5.95
CA ARG A 274 28.54 14.46 5.67
C ARG A 274 27.69 13.20 5.85
N LEU A 275 26.51 13.39 6.46
CA LEU A 275 25.48 12.36 6.56
C LEU A 275 24.25 12.82 5.77
N PHE A 276 23.78 12.00 4.81
CA PHE A 276 22.54 12.21 4.08
C PHE A 276 21.44 11.34 4.67
N VAL A 277 20.29 11.92 4.97
CA VAL A 277 19.17 11.27 5.65
C VAL A 277 17.91 11.43 4.80
N ALA A 278 17.34 10.34 4.32
CA ALA A 278 16.03 10.36 3.69
C ALA A 278 14.95 10.52 4.78
N CYS A 279 13.98 11.41 4.53
CA CYS A 279 12.91 11.70 5.49
C CYS A 279 11.56 11.47 4.77
N ALA A 280 11.00 10.26 4.94
CA ALA A 280 9.93 9.73 4.10
C ALA A 280 8.62 10.52 4.18
N ASN A 281 8.26 11.06 5.34
CA ASN A 281 7.05 11.86 5.51
C ASN A 281 7.21 13.32 5.02
N THR A 282 8.25 13.53 4.20
CA THR A 282 8.55 14.79 3.52
C THR A 282 8.92 14.52 2.06
N ASN A 283 9.25 15.57 1.30
CA ASN A 283 9.70 15.45 -0.09
C ASN A 283 11.22 15.69 -0.21
N ALA A 284 12.01 15.36 0.82
CA ALA A 284 13.40 15.80 0.86
C ALA A 284 14.36 14.83 1.57
N VAL A 285 15.65 15.04 1.29
CA VAL A 285 16.78 14.46 2.01
C VAL A 285 17.45 15.58 2.81
N TRP A 286 17.85 15.31 4.07
CA TRP A 286 18.60 16.24 4.92
C TRP A 286 20.09 15.91 4.82
N ALA A 287 20.92 16.92 4.49
CA ALA A 287 22.37 16.84 4.60
C ALA A 287 22.82 17.41 5.94
N VAL A 288 23.55 16.61 6.68
CA VAL A 288 24.08 16.93 8.01
C VAL A 288 25.59 17.05 7.94
N ASP A 289 26.16 18.12 8.51
CA ASP A 289 27.57 18.21 8.82
C ASP A 289 27.85 17.44 10.12
N VAL A 290 28.66 16.38 10.03
CA VAL A 290 28.89 15.44 11.13
C VAL A 290 29.70 16.12 12.27
N ALA A 291 30.66 17.00 11.95
CA ALA A 291 31.50 17.62 12.92
C ALA A 291 30.73 18.63 13.79
N SER A 292 29.90 19.47 13.17
CA SER A 292 29.08 20.46 13.89
C SER A 292 27.79 19.85 14.43
N ARG A 293 27.40 18.65 13.99
CA ARG A 293 26.14 17.95 14.33
C ARG A 293 24.89 18.77 13.99
N ARG A 294 24.91 19.40 12.82
CA ARG A 294 23.82 20.26 12.35
C ARG A 294 23.39 19.90 10.95
N THR A 295 22.11 19.98 10.69
CA THR A 295 21.59 20.04 9.33
C THR A 295 22.09 21.30 8.64
N VAL A 296 22.71 21.15 7.48
CA VAL A 296 23.27 22.22 6.67
C VAL A 296 22.48 22.47 5.40
N GLU A 297 21.68 21.50 4.96
CA GLU A 297 20.92 21.59 3.73
C GLU A 297 19.70 20.67 3.75
N GLN A 298 18.60 21.11 3.12
CA GLN A 298 17.43 20.31 2.80
C GLN A 298 17.35 20.19 1.28
N ILE A 299 17.51 18.97 0.76
CA ILE A 299 17.58 18.67 -0.67
C ILE A 299 16.21 18.19 -1.11
N GLY A 300 15.46 19.02 -1.86
CA GLY A 300 14.17 18.63 -2.44
C GLY A 300 14.35 17.58 -3.53
N VAL A 301 13.60 16.46 -3.44
CA VAL A 301 13.67 15.33 -4.38
C VAL A 301 12.31 15.00 -5.01
N ALA A 302 11.30 15.83 -4.79
CA ALA A 302 10.00 15.74 -5.44
C ALA A 302 10.08 16.09 -6.93
N LEU A 303 9.02 15.78 -7.67
CA LEU A 303 8.90 16.07 -9.11
C LEU A 303 8.87 17.58 -9.43
N GLY A 304 8.68 18.44 -8.43
CA GLY A 304 8.72 19.90 -8.58
C GLY A 304 8.89 20.59 -7.24
N PRO A 305 9.31 21.88 -7.23
CA PRO A 305 9.61 22.61 -6.00
C PRO A 305 8.35 22.83 -5.12
N ASP A 306 7.18 22.95 -5.74
CA ASP A 306 5.90 23.18 -5.06
C ASP A 306 5.05 21.90 -4.99
N ALA A 307 5.67 20.73 -5.09
CA ALA A 307 4.97 19.45 -5.05
C ALA A 307 4.28 19.23 -3.70
N LEU A 308 3.06 18.68 -3.77
CA LEU A 308 2.36 18.21 -2.58
C LEU A 308 3.15 17.10 -1.91
N PRO A 309 2.95 16.86 -0.60
CA PRO A 309 3.56 15.71 0.10
C PRO A 309 3.21 14.38 -0.57
N GLY A 310 4.08 13.39 -0.40
CA GLY A 310 3.87 12.05 -0.90
C GLY A 310 4.92 11.56 -1.90
N SER A 311 6.13 12.19 -1.97
CA SER A 311 7.24 11.61 -2.75
C SER A 311 7.85 10.39 -2.05
N THR A 312 7.80 10.38 -0.73
CA THR A 312 8.28 9.31 0.15
C THR A 312 9.72 8.87 -0.18
N PRO A 313 10.74 9.73 0.11
CA PRO A 313 12.14 9.32 0.02
C PRO A 313 12.42 8.11 0.93
N ASN A 314 12.73 6.96 0.34
CA ASN A 314 12.66 5.66 1.02
C ASN A 314 14.02 4.97 1.16
N ALA A 315 14.97 5.30 0.28
CA ALA A 315 16.35 4.81 0.33
C ALA A 315 17.30 5.82 -0.30
N VAL A 316 18.56 5.79 0.14
CA VAL A 316 19.64 6.63 -0.39
C VAL A 316 20.89 5.82 -0.64
N ALA A 317 21.63 6.18 -1.71
CA ALA A 317 22.95 5.64 -2.00
C ALA A 317 23.86 6.74 -2.55
N LEU A 318 25.11 6.77 -2.11
CA LEU A 318 26.11 7.71 -2.56
C LEU A 318 27.11 7.02 -3.49
N SER A 319 27.52 7.71 -4.57
CA SER A 319 28.58 7.19 -5.44
C SER A 319 29.90 7.09 -4.68
N PRO A 320 30.81 6.16 -5.06
CA PRO A 320 32.09 5.96 -4.37
C PRO A 320 32.98 7.21 -4.29
N ASP A 321 32.84 8.13 -5.24
CA ASP A 321 33.52 9.43 -5.26
C ASP A 321 32.84 10.51 -4.40
N GLY A 322 31.68 10.19 -3.80
CA GLY A 322 30.92 11.10 -2.94
C GLY A 322 30.23 12.25 -3.68
N SER A 323 30.16 12.22 -5.02
CA SER A 323 29.65 13.32 -5.84
C SER A 323 28.17 13.24 -6.19
N THR A 324 27.62 12.04 -6.27
CA THR A 324 26.25 11.78 -6.74
C THR A 324 25.46 10.97 -5.71
N LEU A 325 24.31 11.52 -5.32
CA LEU A 325 23.35 10.84 -4.44
C LEU A 325 22.17 10.32 -5.28
N LEU A 326 21.84 9.04 -5.10
CA LEU A 326 20.58 8.44 -5.57
C LEU A 326 19.57 8.43 -4.43
N VAL A 327 18.32 8.73 -4.74
CA VAL A 327 17.21 8.70 -3.78
C VAL A 327 16.03 7.95 -4.38
N ALA A 328 15.59 6.86 -3.75
CA ALA A 328 14.36 6.18 -4.13
C ALA A 328 13.16 6.98 -3.62
N ASN A 329 12.32 7.50 -4.52
CA ASN A 329 11.07 8.17 -4.21
C ASN A 329 9.93 7.17 -4.40
N ALA A 330 9.52 6.51 -3.31
CA ALA A 330 8.63 5.35 -3.36
C ALA A 330 7.31 5.64 -4.08
N ASP A 331 6.59 6.66 -3.68
CA ASP A 331 5.27 6.96 -4.20
C ASP A 331 5.27 7.75 -5.52
N ASN A 332 6.43 8.31 -5.90
CA ASN A 332 6.61 8.88 -7.24
C ASN A 332 7.03 7.84 -8.29
N ASN A 333 7.35 6.62 -7.87
CA ASN A 333 7.87 5.57 -8.75
C ASN A 333 9.11 6.03 -9.55
N THR A 334 10.04 6.71 -8.86
CA THR A 334 11.27 7.26 -9.47
C THR A 334 12.47 7.09 -8.57
N ALA A 335 13.67 7.12 -9.16
CA ALA A 335 14.90 7.38 -8.43
C ALA A 335 15.45 8.76 -8.83
N ALA A 336 15.54 9.67 -7.87
CA ALA A 336 16.14 10.97 -8.09
C ALA A 336 17.67 10.86 -8.13
N VAL A 337 18.30 11.58 -9.06
CA VAL A 337 19.75 11.71 -9.18
C VAL A 337 20.13 13.13 -8.76
N VAL A 338 20.98 13.26 -7.75
CA VAL A 338 21.34 14.54 -7.14
C VAL A 338 22.86 14.74 -7.19
N ASP A 339 23.29 15.89 -7.69
CA ASP A 339 24.66 16.35 -7.54
C ASP A 339 24.86 16.90 -6.12
N VAL A 340 25.74 16.26 -5.35
CA VAL A 340 26.08 16.64 -3.96
C VAL A 340 27.58 16.97 -3.81
N HIS A 341 28.26 17.21 -4.94
CA HIS A 341 29.70 17.49 -4.96
C HIS A 341 30.07 18.69 -4.05
N ARG A 342 29.23 19.74 -4.04
CA ARG A 342 29.47 20.94 -3.24
C ARG A 342 28.56 20.95 -2.02
N PRO A 343 29.12 20.96 -0.78
CA PRO A 343 28.32 21.10 0.43
C PRO A 343 27.47 22.37 0.43
N GLY A 344 26.17 22.26 0.73
CA GLY A 344 25.23 23.38 0.77
C GLY A 344 24.74 23.89 -0.60
N GLU A 345 25.17 23.27 -1.70
CA GLU A 345 24.81 23.63 -3.07
C GLU A 345 24.32 22.38 -3.84
N SER A 346 23.67 21.45 -3.18
CA SER A 346 23.16 20.21 -3.81
C SER A 346 22.07 20.51 -4.83
N ARG A 347 22.10 19.78 -5.95
CA ARG A 347 21.20 20.04 -7.07
C ARG A 347 20.61 18.75 -7.63
N PRO A 348 19.27 18.58 -7.65
CA PRO A 348 18.62 17.52 -8.42
C PRO A 348 18.96 17.66 -9.92
N LEU A 349 19.47 16.58 -10.50
CA LEU A 349 19.85 16.53 -11.92
C LEU A 349 18.71 15.97 -12.79
N GLY A 350 17.86 15.11 -12.23
CA GLY A 350 16.73 14.50 -12.90
C GLY A 350 16.28 13.20 -12.23
N PHE A 351 15.39 12.48 -12.94
CA PHE A 351 14.73 11.29 -12.41
C PHE A 351 14.88 10.10 -13.36
N ILE A 352 15.16 8.93 -12.78
CA ILE A 352 15.11 7.63 -13.45
C ILE A 352 13.72 7.05 -13.20
N PRO A 353 12.92 6.68 -14.23
CA PRO A 353 11.64 5.99 -14.04
C PRO A 353 11.87 4.57 -13.54
N THR A 354 11.17 4.17 -12.47
CA THR A 354 11.31 2.86 -11.82
C THR A 354 10.03 2.03 -11.94
N GLY A 355 10.04 0.81 -11.39
CA GLY A 355 8.83 0.06 -11.09
C GLY A 355 8.04 0.67 -9.94
N TRP A 356 6.98 -0.03 -9.53
CA TRP A 356 6.06 0.43 -8.50
C TRP A 356 6.71 0.37 -7.12
N TYR A 357 6.66 1.48 -6.38
CA TYR A 357 7.13 1.64 -5.00
C TYR A 357 8.61 1.27 -4.81
N PRO A 358 9.59 2.07 -5.33
CA PRO A 358 11.01 1.77 -5.15
C PRO A 358 11.42 1.82 -3.68
N THR A 359 12.04 0.73 -3.21
CA THR A 359 12.45 0.49 -1.81
C THR A 359 13.95 0.55 -1.60
N GLY A 360 14.74 0.50 -2.66
CA GLY A 360 16.19 0.52 -2.58
C GLY A 360 16.87 1.06 -3.83
N VAL A 361 17.98 1.74 -3.64
CA VAL A 361 18.89 2.19 -4.70
C VAL A 361 20.33 1.86 -4.32
N ALA A 362 21.16 1.54 -5.29
CA ALA A 362 22.60 1.33 -5.10
C ALA A 362 23.38 1.61 -6.41
N PHE A 363 24.69 1.78 -6.29
CA PHE A 363 25.63 1.64 -7.39
C PHE A 363 26.24 0.24 -7.36
N ASP A 364 26.60 -0.31 -8.53
CA ASP A 364 27.45 -1.48 -8.58
C ASP A 364 28.88 -1.13 -8.11
N ALA A 365 29.73 -2.14 -7.90
CA ALA A 365 31.10 -1.95 -7.43
C ALA A 365 31.96 -1.02 -8.30
N THR A 366 31.60 -0.86 -9.58
CA THR A 366 32.30 -0.01 -10.53
C THR A 366 31.69 1.38 -10.68
N ALA A 367 30.53 1.62 -10.04
CA ALA A 367 29.68 2.79 -10.21
C ALA A 367 29.24 3.06 -11.68
N ARG A 368 29.32 2.05 -12.54
CA ARG A 368 28.89 2.12 -13.94
C ARG A 368 27.40 1.81 -14.11
N ASN A 369 26.83 1.06 -13.17
CA ASN A 369 25.43 0.73 -13.17
C ASN A 369 24.74 1.26 -11.93
N VAL A 370 23.44 1.57 -12.08
CA VAL A 370 22.50 1.85 -11.02
C VAL A 370 21.62 0.62 -10.83
N LEU A 371 21.41 0.24 -9.58
CA LEU A 371 20.52 -0.83 -9.15
C LEU A 371 19.34 -0.20 -8.42
N VAL A 372 18.12 -0.64 -8.74
CA VAL A 372 16.89 -0.18 -8.09
C VAL A 372 16.05 -1.38 -7.69
N LEU A 373 15.61 -1.44 -6.44
CA LEU A 373 14.56 -2.35 -5.99
C LEU A 373 13.21 -1.65 -6.09
N SER A 374 12.20 -2.32 -6.63
CA SER A 374 10.80 -1.89 -6.64
C SER A 374 9.99 -2.89 -5.82
N GLY A 375 9.42 -2.45 -4.71
CA GLY A 375 8.77 -3.33 -3.72
C GLY A 375 7.50 -3.99 -4.23
N LYS A 376 6.67 -3.25 -4.98
CA LYS A 376 5.39 -3.72 -5.51
C LYS A 376 5.50 -4.19 -6.99
N GLY A 377 6.70 -4.17 -7.59
CA GLY A 377 7.00 -4.76 -8.89
C GLY A 377 6.78 -3.88 -10.10
N LEU A 378 6.31 -4.48 -11.20
CA LEU A 378 6.24 -3.82 -12.51
C LEU A 378 4.81 -3.75 -13.08
N SER A 379 3.84 -4.42 -12.46
CA SER A 379 2.46 -4.47 -12.92
C SER A 379 1.53 -4.94 -11.81
N PRO A 380 0.32 -4.36 -11.70
CA PRO A 380 -0.73 -4.92 -10.87
C PRO A 380 -1.29 -6.20 -11.50
N ALA A 381 -2.13 -6.92 -10.75
CA ALA A 381 -2.71 -8.19 -11.19
C ALA A 381 -4.14 -8.39 -10.69
N ALA A 382 -4.96 -9.04 -11.52
CA ALA A 382 -6.24 -9.60 -11.11
C ALA A 382 -6.05 -10.81 -10.19
N ASN A 383 -7.05 -11.09 -9.32
CA ASN A 383 -7.02 -12.22 -8.41
C ASN A 383 -8.27 -13.10 -8.47
N PRO A 384 -8.72 -13.56 -9.66
CA PRO A 384 -9.95 -14.33 -9.80
C PRO A 384 -9.94 -15.68 -9.07
N ARG A 385 -8.79 -16.12 -8.54
CA ARG A 385 -8.64 -17.35 -7.76
C ARG A 385 -8.38 -17.11 -6.29
N GLY A 386 -8.66 -15.94 -5.75
CA GLY A 386 -8.41 -15.72 -4.35
C GLY A 386 -8.87 -14.39 -3.81
N PRO A 387 -8.90 -14.25 -2.50
CA PRO A 387 -8.78 -15.30 -1.49
C PRO A 387 -10.07 -16.11 -1.34
N GLN A 388 -10.07 -17.33 -1.81
CA GLN A 388 -11.18 -18.30 -1.75
C GLN A 388 -10.60 -19.73 -1.75
N PRO A 389 -11.34 -20.77 -1.31
CA PRO A 389 -10.83 -22.12 -1.25
C PRO A 389 -10.33 -22.61 -2.60
N VAL A 390 -9.07 -22.97 -2.70
CA VAL A 390 -8.45 -23.64 -3.84
C VAL A 390 -7.94 -25.01 -3.41
N SER A 391 -7.85 -25.95 -4.34
CA SER A 391 -7.38 -27.31 -4.06
C SER A 391 -5.93 -27.35 -3.56
N LEU A 392 -5.13 -26.35 -3.91
CA LEU A 392 -3.74 -26.19 -3.50
C LEU A 392 -3.55 -24.79 -2.93
N LEU A 393 -3.02 -24.67 -1.72
CA LEU A 393 -2.72 -23.41 -1.05
C LEU A 393 -1.78 -22.50 -1.86
N ALA A 394 -0.90 -23.10 -2.68
CA ALA A 394 0.03 -22.43 -3.57
C ALA A 394 -0.64 -21.56 -4.66
N ASP A 395 -1.87 -21.87 -5.02
CA ASP A 395 -2.58 -21.21 -6.13
C ASP A 395 -3.51 -20.08 -5.69
N ALA A 396 -3.64 -19.81 -4.39
CA ALA A 396 -4.47 -18.72 -3.89
C ALA A 396 -3.86 -17.35 -4.22
N GLN A 397 -4.67 -16.48 -4.82
CA GLN A 397 -4.27 -15.14 -5.25
C GLN A 397 -4.71 -14.08 -4.23
N TYR A 398 -4.17 -14.13 -3.03
CA TYR A 398 -4.36 -13.08 -2.04
C TYR A 398 -3.58 -11.82 -2.43
N ILE A 399 -4.18 -10.63 -2.31
CA ILE A 399 -3.63 -9.35 -2.78
C ILE A 399 -2.19 -9.13 -2.29
N ALA A 400 -1.93 -9.36 -1.00
CA ALA A 400 -0.60 -9.21 -0.41
C ALA A 400 0.47 -10.11 -1.06
N GLY A 401 0.08 -11.28 -1.56
CA GLY A 401 0.96 -12.21 -2.26
C GLY A 401 1.15 -11.90 -3.75
N LEU A 402 0.48 -10.90 -4.29
CA LEU A 402 0.63 -10.45 -5.68
C LEU A 402 1.68 -9.36 -5.86
N LEU A 403 2.20 -8.80 -4.77
CA LEU A 403 3.21 -7.74 -4.79
C LEU A 403 4.61 -8.31 -5.08
N ASN A 404 4.84 -8.74 -6.31
CA ASN A 404 6.13 -9.30 -6.73
C ASN A 404 7.12 -8.20 -7.09
N GLY A 405 8.06 -7.91 -6.19
CA GLY A 405 9.08 -6.90 -6.37
C GLY A 405 10.07 -7.21 -7.52
N ALA A 406 10.77 -6.20 -7.97
CA ALA A 406 11.72 -6.30 -9.07
C ALA A 406 13.06 -5.66 -8.73
N LEU A 407 14.16 -6.32 -9.13
CA LEU A 407 15.47 -5.70 -9.26
C LEU A 407 15.62 -5.16 -10.68
N THR A 408 15.89 -3.87 -10.79
CA THR A 408 16.23 -3.21 -12.06
C THR A 408 17.71 -2.87 -12.07
N VAL A 409 18.41 -3.20 -13.16
CA VAL A 409 19.80 -2.80 -13.40
C VAL A 409 19.88 -2.04 -14.72
N LEU A 410 20.48 -0.85 -14.67
CA LEU A 410 20.68 0.01 -15.84
C LEU A 410 22.04 0.68 -15.79
N PRO A 411 22.66 0.99 -16.95
CA PRO A 411 23.84 1.83 -16.98
C PRO A 411 23.59 3.19 -16.30
N ARG A 412 24.56 3.68 -15.52
CA ARG A 412 24.48 5.03 -14.96
C ARG A 412 24.27 6.01 -16.10
N PRO A 413 23.13 6.75 -16.10
CA PRO A 413 22.81 7.63 -17.21
C PRO A 413 23.78 8.82 -17.26
N ASP A 414 24.18 9.20 -18.45
CA ASP A 414 24.77 10.50 -18.70
C ASP A 414 23.71 11.62 -18.64
N GLU A 415 24.13 12.87 -18.71
CA GLU A 415 23.21 14.03 -18.61
C GLU A 415 22.13 14.02 -19.70
N GLY A 416 22.46 13.62 -20.93
CA GLY A 416 21.50 13.55 -22.03
C GLY A 416 20.44 12.47 -21.82
N THR A 417 20.87 11.30 -21.44
CA THR A 417 20.01 10.15 -21.12
C THR A 417 19.13 10.44 -19.91
N LEU A 418 19.69 11.02 -18.85
CA LEU A 418 18.92 11.39 -17.64
C LEU A 418 17.85 12.42 -17.94
N ARG A 419 18.13 13.39 -18.81
CA ARG A 419 17.14 14.37 -19.27
C ARG A 419 15.97 13.70 -19.99
N GLN A 420 16.23 12.77 -20.92
CA GLN A 420 15.18 12.01 -21.61
C GLN A 420 14.35 11.17 -20.65
N MET A 421 15.00 10.51 -19.67
CA MET A 421 14.30 9.78 -18.62
C MET A 421 13.41 10.70 -17.78
N THR A 422 13.89 11.88 -17.42
CA THR A 422 13.14 12.88 -16.66
C THR A 422 11.92 13.40 -17.44
N GLU A 423 12.09 13.69 -18.74
CA GLU A 423 10.98 14.07 -19.61
C GLU A 423 9.92 12.96 -19.68
N ARG A 424 10.34 11.69 -19.74
CA ARG A 424 9.41 10.55 -19.70
C ARG A 424 8.68 10.45 -18.36
N VAL A 425 9.34 10.67 -17.24
CA VAL A 425 8.69 10.72 -15.92
C VAL A 425 7.60 11.79 -15.91
N TYR A 426 7.90 13.01 -16.35
CA TYR A 426 6.90 14.09 -16.40
C TYR A 426 5.76 13.81 -17.36
N ALA A 427 6.02 13.19 -18.51
CA ALA A 427 4.97 12.85 -19.49
C ALA A 427 4.01 11.76 -18.98
N LEU A 428 4.46 10.89 -18.10
CA LEU A 428 3.67 9.81 -17.52
C LEU A 428 2.98 10.21 -16.20
N SER A 429 3.49 11.23 -15.52
CA SER A 429 2.90 11.72 -14.28
C SER A 429 1.49 12.24 -14.52
N SER A 430 0.54 11.77 -13.72
CA SER A 430 -0.85 12.27 -13.75
C SER A 430 -0.96 13.71 -13.23
N ALA A 431 0.10 14.19 -12.58
CA ALA A 431 0.18 15.50 -11.97
C ALA A 431 1.08 16.45 -12.78
N SER A 432 0.78 17.74 -12.77
CA SER A 432 1.73 18.79 -13.15
C SER A 432 2.95 18.77 -12.21
N ALA A 433 3.99 19.52 -12.54
CA ALA A 433 5.18 19.67 -11.70
C ALA A 433 4.87 20.04 -10.22
N GLY A 434 3.67 20.61 -9.95
CA GLY A 434 3.17 20.90 -8.59
C GLY A 434 2.38 19.77 -7.93
N GLY A 435 2.34 18.56 -8.50
CA GLY A 435 1.57 17.45 -7.94
C GLY A 435 0.05 17.62 -8.07
N ARG A 436 -0.40 18.41 -9.03
CA ARG A 436 -1.83 18.68 -9.25
C ARG A 436 -2.22 18.42 -10.70
N ARG A 437 -3.31 17.69 -10.91
CA ARG A 437 -3.92 17.53 -12.22
C ARG A 437 -4.63 18.81 -12.63
N ALA A 438 -4.45 19.23 -13.87
CA ALA A 438 -5.29 20.26 -14.45
C ALA A 438 -6.73 19.73 -14.63
N ILE A 439 -7.70 20.38 -14.01
CA ILE A 439 -9.12 20.00 -14.10
C ILE A 439 -9.65 20.56 -15.45
N THR A 440 -9.38 19.84 -16.53
CA THR A 440 -9.77 20.25 -17.90
C THR A 440 -11.07 19.59 -18.36
N GLU A 441 -11.50 18.50 -17.70
CA GLU A 441 -12.63 17.67 -18.16
C GLU A 441 -13.93 17.90 -17.37
N ARG A 442 -13.99 18.98 -16.58
CA ARG A 442 -15.19 19.29 -15.80
C ARG A 442 -16.34 19.68 -16.74
N PRO A 443 -17.49 18.98 -16.71
CA PRO A 443 -18.66 19.38 -17.49
C PRO A 443 -19.18 20.76 -17.08
N GLU A 444 -19.62 21.57 -18.06
CA GLU A 444 -20.29 22.83 -17.77
C GLU A 444 -21.55 22.58 -16.91
N GLY A 445 -21.79 23.41 -15.89
CA GLY A 445 -22.91 23.25 -14.96
C GLY A 445 -22.74 22.12 -13.93
N SER A 446 -21.59 21.42 -13.87
CA SER A 446 -21.35 20.42 -12.83
C SER A 446 -21.50 21.00 -11.42
N PRO A 447 -22.18 20.32 -10.48
CA PRO A 447 -22.29 20.75 -9.09
C PRO A 447 -20.95 20.65 -8.35
N VAL A 448 -20.02 19.84 -8.82
CA VAL A 448 -18.65 19.73 -8.25
C VAL A 448 -17.82 20.89 -8.80
N PRO A 449 -17.21 21.74 -7.95
CA PRO A 449 -16.38 22.85 -8.40
C PRO A 449 -15.11 22.39 -9.10
N GLY A 450 -14.59 23.23 -10.00
CA GLY A 450 -13.29 23.00 -10.66
C GLY A 450 -12.07 23.35 -9.80
N ALA A 451 -12.30 24.04 -8.67
CA ALA A 451 -11.24 24.41 -7.72
C ALA A 451 -11.80 24.50 -6.30
N ALA A 452 -10.94 24.38 -5.31
CA ALA A 452 -11.30 24.59 -3.90
C ALA A 452 -11.91 26.00 -3.69
N GLY A 453 -13.01 26.06 -2.96
CA GLY A 453 -13.74 27.31 -2.72
C GLY A 453 -14.63 27.78 -3.86
N GLY A 454 -14.72 27.03 -4.98
CA GLY A 454 -15.69 27.29 -6.03
C GLY A 454 -17.14 27.09 -5.57
N ALA A 455 -18.08 27.74 -6.24
CA ALA A 455 -19.48 27.63 -5.92
C ALA A 455 -20.02 26.21 -6.18
N THR A 456 -20.81 25.69 -5.22
CA THR A 456 -21.47 24.39 -5.31
C THR A 456 -22.85 24.47 -4.65
N PRO A 457 -23.87 23.76 -5.17
CA PRO A 457 -25.15 23.59 -4.47
C PRO A 457 -25.04 22.56 -3.33
N LEU A 458 -23.99 21.72 -3.32
CA LEU A 458 -23.79 20.67 -2.33
C LEU A 458 -23.06 21.24 -1.11
N LYS A 459 -23.66 21.06 0.04
CA LYS A 459 -23.20 21.63 1.31
C LYS A 459 -22.81 20.57 2.32
N TYR A 460 -23.51 19.45 2.30
CA TYR A 460 -23.33 18.36 3.26
C TYR A 460 -22.74 17.14 2.57
N VAL A 461 -21.64 16.65 3.10
CA VAL A 461 -20.95 15.43 2.68
C VAL A 461 -21.11 14.39 3.77
N PHE A 462 -21.64 13.23 3.40
CA PHE A 462 -21.68 12.02 4.20
C PHE A 462 -20.72 11.03 3.57
N TYR A 463 -19.74 10.56 4.32
CA TYR A 463 -18.71 9.65 3.88
C TYR A 463 -18.78 8.38 4.71
N VAL A 464 -19.09 7.26 4.08
CA VAL A 464 -19.25 5.95 4.73
C VAL A 464 -18.10 5.08 4.30
N ILE A 465 -17.33 4.60 5.24
CA ILE A 465 -16.23 3.67 5.06
C ILE A 465 -16.70 2.30 5.55
N ARG A 466 -16.55 1.27 4.71
CA ARG A 466 -16.90 -0.11 4.92
C ARG A 466 -15.64 -0.98 4.82
N GLU A 467 -15.77 -2.31 5.02
CA GLU A 467 -14.67 -3.24 5.26
C GLU A 467 -14.53 -4.31 4.16
N ASN A 468 -13.46 -4.20 3.38
CA ASN A 468 -12.71 -5.25 2.71
C ASN A 468 -13.43 -6.00 1.58
N ARG A 469 -14.34 -5.38 0.79
CA ARG A 469 -15.02 -6.11 -0.31
C ARG A 469 -14.56 -5.68 -1.69
N THR A 470 -14.38 -6.68 -2.58
CA THR A 470 -14.15 -6.42 -3.99
C THR A 470 -15.45 -6.10 -4.73
N TYR A 471 -15.32 -5.47 -5.89
CA TYR A 471 -16.46 -5.22 -6.77
C TYR A 471 -17.19 -6.53 -7.15
N ASP A 472 -16.46 -7.56 -7.58
CA ASP A 472 -17.07 -8.81 -8.02
C ASP A 472 -17.76 -9.58 -6.88
N GLN A 473 -17.26 -9.47 -5.63
CA GLN A 473 -17.93 -10.12 -4.50
C GLN A 473 -19.34 -9.58 -4.25
N VAL A 474 -19.56 -8.28 -4.47
CA VAL A 474 -20.82 -7.60 -4.14
C VAL A 474 -21.63 -7.33 -5.40
N LEU A 475 -21.07 -6.65 -6.39
CA LEU A 475 -21.76 -6.18 -7.60
C LEU A 475 -21.43 -7.01 -8.85
N GLY A 476 -20.79 -8.17 -8.71
CA GLY A 476 -20.45 -9.05 -9.84
C GLY A 476 -21.64 -9.57 -10.59
N ASP A 477 -22.79 -9.72 -9.96
CA ASP A 477 -24.08 -10.13 -10.54
C ASP A 477 -24.96 -8.96 -11.02
N ALA A 478 -24.49 -7.71 -10.88
CA ALA A 478 -25.21 -6.54 -11.38
C ALA A 478 -25.47 -6.68 -12.90
N PRO A 479 -26.70 -6.40 -13.38
CA PRO A 479 -27.08 -6.65 -14.78
C PRO A 479 -26.37 -5.75 -15.79
N LYS A 480 -25.73 -4.68 -15.31
CA LYS A 480 -24.94 -3.73 -16.09
C LYS A 480 -23.54 -3.65 -15.50
N GLY A 481 -22.61 -3.02 -16.21
CA GLY A 481 -21.23 -2.86 -15.77
C GLY A 481 -20.34 -4.06 -16.14
N ASN A 482 -19.17 -4.14 -15.50
CA ASN A 482 -18.15 -5.15 -15.77
C ASN A 482 -17.95 -6.09 -14.58
N GLY A 483 -19.04 -6.71 -14.09
CA GLY A 483 -18.99 -7.74 -13.04
C GLY A 483 -18.79 -9.15 -13.56
N ASP A 484 -18.22 -10.05 -12.74
CA ASP A 484 -18.19 -11.50 -12.99
C ASP A 484 -19.12 -12.22 -11.98
N PRO A 485 -20.31 -12.69 -12.40
CA PRO A 485 -21.27 -13.32 -11.49
C PRO A 485 -20.77 -14.64 -10.87
N ASN A 486 -19.74 -15.28 -11.44
CA ASN A 486 -19.15 -16.47 -10.84
C ASN A 486 -18.34 -16.13 -9.57
N LEU A 487 -17.82 -14.91 -9.47
CA LEU A 487 -17.04 -14.45 -8.32
C LEU A 487 -17.90 -13.78 -7.25
N THR A 488 -19.20 -13.52 -7.53
CA THR A 488 -20.12 -12.90 -6.59
C THR A 488 -20.37 -13.80 -5.38
N LEU A 489 -20.13 -13.29 -4.19
CA LEU A 489 -20.34 -13.98 -2.93
C LEU A 489 -21.58 -13.44 -2.19
N PHE A 490 -21.76 -12.12 -2.22
CA PHE A 490 -22.81 -11.38 -1.55
C PHE A 490 -23.62 -10.55 -2.57
N GLY A 491 -24.28 -11.23 -3.50
CA GLY A 491 -25.06 -10.61 -4.56
C GLY A 491 -26.34 -9.93 -4.08
N GLU A 492 -27.23 -9.59 -5.03
CA GLU A 492 -28.47 -8.84 -4.74
C GLU A 492 -29.37 -9.50 -3.70
N ASP A 493 -29.28 -10.81 -3.48
CA ASP A 493 -30.02 -11.54 -2.45
C ASP A 493 -29.51 -11.26 -1.02
N VAL A 494 -28.27 -10.75 -0.88
CA VAL A 494 -27.65 -10.37 0.39
C VAL A 494 -27.56 -8.85 0.51
N THR A 495 -27.23 -8.15 -0.59
CA THR A 495 -26.97 -6.71 -0.62
C THR A 495 -27.99 -5.95 -1.51
N PRO A 496 -29.32 -6.06 -1.23
CA PRO A 496 -30.33 -5.40 -2.07
C PRO A 496 -30.24 -3.87 -2.05
N ASN A 497 -29.72 -3.25 -1.00
CA ASN A 497 -29.56 -1.79 -0.91
C ASN A 497 -28.35 -1.29 -1.71
N ALA A 498 -27.19 -1.96 -1.64
CA ALA A 498 -26.04 -1.62 -2.47
C ALA A 498 -26.39 -1.70 -3.96
N HIS A 499 -27.11 -2.77 -4.37
CA HIS A 499 -27.59 -2.94 -5.75
C HIS A 499 -28.61 -1.86 -6.16
N ALA A 500 -29.56 -1.54 -5.26
CA ALA A 500 -30.55 -0.50 -5.51
C ALA A 500 -29.89 0.88 -5.66
N ILE A 501 -28.97 1.24 -4.75
CA ILE A 501 -28.22 2.52 -4.81
C ILE A 501 -27.40 2.59 -6.11
N ALA A 502 -26.65 1.53 -6.45
CA ALA A 502 -25.87 1.47 -7.68
C ALA A 502 -26.74 1.60 -8.94
N SER A 503 -27.92 0.95 -8.97
CA SER A 503 -28.81 0.99 -10.15
C SER A 503 -29.65 2.27 -10.25
N GLU A 504 -30.08 2.84 -9.13
CA GLU A 504 -30.90 4.05 -9.10
C GLU A 504 -30.07 5.33 -9.29
N PHE A 505 -28.87 5.39 -8.75
CA PHE A 505 -27.97 6.53 -8.91
C PHE A 505 -26.91 6.26 -9.98
N VAL A 506 -25.71 5.83 -9.59
CA VAL A 506 -24.62 5.57 -10.54
C VAL A 506 -23.97 4.23 -10.20
N LEU A 507 -23.87 3.33 -11.18
CA LEU A 507 -23.06 2.14 -11.08
C LEU A 507 -21.64 2.44 -11.52
N PHE A 508 -20.68 2.35 -10.61
CA PHE A 508 -19.26 2.48 -10.90
C PHE A 508 -18.64 1.09 -11.06
N ASP A 509 -18.10 0.78 -12.24
CA ASP A 509 -17.43 -0.50 -12.51
C ASP A 509 -15.91 -0.37 -12.73
N GLY A 510 -15.39 0.84 -12.52
CA GLY A 510 -13.99 1.23 -12.64
C GLY A 510 -13.43 1.91 -11.39
N PHE A 511 -13.88 1.56 -10.18
CA PHE A 511 -13.33 2.08 -8.94
C PHE A 511 -12.29 1.12 -8.36
N PHE A 512 -11.15 1.68 -7.94
CA PHE A 512 -10.03 0.96 -7.35
C PHE A 512 -9.62 1.64 -6.05
N VAL A 513 -9.40 0.86 -5.00
CA VAL A 513 -8.80 1.37 -3.76
C VAL A 513 -7.31 1.64 -3.97
N ASP A 514 -6.76 2.61 -3.24
CA ASP A 514 -5.32 2.95 -3.30
C ASP A 514 -4.47 2.04 -2.40
N SER A 515 -5.11 1.21 -1.57
CA SER A 515 -4.58 0.38 -0.49
C SER A 515 -4.60 -1.10 -0.82
N GLU A 516 -3.81 -1.88 -0.10
CA GLU A 516 -3.82 -3.35 -0.18
C GLU A 516 -4.60 -4.01 0.97
N VAL A 517 -4.57 -3.42 2.17
CA VAL A 517 -5.16 -3.95 3.42
C VAL A 517 -5.66 -2.81 4.30
N SER A 518 -6.44 -3.07 5.35
CA SER A 518 -7.01 -1.98 6.17
C SER A 518 -5.95 -1.16 6.92
N HIS A 519 -4.75 -1.73 7.20
CA HIS A 519 -3.65 -0.97 7.83
C HIS A 519 -3.23 0.27 7.01
N ASP A 520 -3.22 0.20 5.70
CA ASP A 520 -3.03 1.35 4.80
C ASP A 520 -4.36 1.90 4.26
N GLY A 521 -5.44 1.12 4.27
CA GLY A 521 -6.78 1.44 3.80
C GLY A 521 -7.40 2.65 4.49
N HIS A 522 -7.46 2.64 5.81
CA HIS A 522 -7.98 3.78 6.59
C HIS A 522 -7.11 5.04 6.44
N SER A 523 -5.81 4.88 6.18
CA SER A 523 -4.92 6.01 5.87
C SER A 523 -5.22 6.59 4.50
N PHE A 524 -5.33 5.77 3.45
CA PHE A 524 -5.70 6.25 2.12
C PHE A 524 -7.12 6.82 2.08
N SER A 525 -8.09 6.19 2.73
CA SER A 525 -9.49 6.65 2.73
C SER A 525 -9.73 7.93 3.54
N THR A 526 -8.79 8.36 4.37
CA THR A 526 -8.94 9.56 5.21
C THR A 526 -7.89 10.64 4.98
N ALA A 527 -6.75 10.30 4.37
CA ALA A 527 -5.66 11.23 4.12
C ALA A 527 -5.14 11.23 2.67
N ALA A 528 -5.67 10.35 1.79
CA ALA A 528 -5.12 10.11 0.45
C ALA A 528 -3.63 9.81 0.48
N TYR A 529 -3.12 9.18 1.54
CA TYR A 529 -1.70 8.91 1.72
C TYR A 529 -1.51 7.90 2.86
N ALA A 530 -0.73 6.85 2.61
CA ALA A 530 -0.18 5.98 3.63
C ALA A 530 1.30 6.30 3.84
N THR A 531 1.76 6.36 5.10
CA THR A 531 3.17 6.64 5.39
C THR A 531 4.05 5.43 5.03
N ASP A 532 5.36 5.64 4.90
CA ASP A 532 6.30 4.54 4.68
C ASP A 532 6.31 3.52 5.85
N ALA A 533 5.80 3.92 7.01
CA ALA A 533 5.62 3.02 8.14
C ALA A 533 4.46 2.05 7.91
N ASN A 534 3.31 2.53 7.42
CA ASN A 534 2.21 1.66 7.02
C ASN A 534 2.72 0.60 6.03
N GLU A 535 3.27 1.04 4.92
CA GLU A 535 3.71 0.20 3.79
C GLU A 535 4.76 -0.85 4.15
N LYS A 536 5.65 -0.57 5.10
CA LYS A 536 6.74 -1.47 5.49
C LYS A 536 6.39 -2.42 6.63
N LEU A 537 5.36 -2.10 7.44
CA LEU A 537 5.04 -2.85 8.65
C LEU A 537 3.88 -3.81 8.47
N TRP A 538 2.85 -3.44 7.69
CA TRP A 538 1.69 -4.28 7.51
C TRP A 538 2.00 -5.69 6.97
N PRO A 539 2.97 -5.94 6.04
CA PRO A 539 3.16 -7.28 5.50
C PRO A 539 3.60 -8.32 6.54
N THR A 540 4.40 -7.90 7.53
CA THR A 540 4.80 -8.79 8.65
C THR A 540 3.60 -9.13 9.53
N GLN A 541 2.75 -8.15 9.81
CA GLN A 541 1.55 -8.31 10.64
C GLN A 541 0.53 -9.23 9.96
N TYR A 542 0.14 -8.95 8.72
CA TYR A 542 -0.87 -9.72 7.98
C TYR A 542 -0.39 -11.12 7.59
N ALA A 543 0.91 -11.37 7.61
CA ALA A 543 1.48 -12.72 7.50
C ALA A 543 1.51 -13.51 8.83
N GLY A 544 0.98 -12.94 9.92
CA GLY A 544 0.96 -13.58 11.24
C GLY A 544 2.34 -13.73 11.88
N ARG A 545 3.34 -12.95 11.44
CA ARG A 545 4.70 -13.01 11.97
C ARG A 545 4.94 -12.09 13.19
N GLY A 546 3.94 -11.34 13.60
CA GLY A 546 4.01 -10.36 14.68
C GLY A 546 3.97 -8.93 14.15
N GLY A 547 4.14 -7.95 15.02
CA GLY A 547 4.01 -6.55 14.71
C GLY A 547 2.85 -5.90 15.49
N LEU A 548 2.67 -4.61 15.30
CA LEU A 548 1.59 -3.82 15.91
C LEU A 548 0.68 -3.28 14.82
N TYR A 549 -0.63 -3.36 15.03
CA TYR A 549 -1.59 -2.58 14.26
C TYR A 549 -1.56 -1.16 14.80
N LEU A 550 -1.11 -0.22 13.97
CA LEU A 550 -0.94 1.19 14.34
C LEU A 550 -1.86 2.12 13.56
N ALA A 551 -2.67 1.57 12.65
CA ALA A 551 -3.65 2.32 11.87
C ALA A 551 -4.79 2.88 12.75
N GLU A 552 -5.64 3.70 12.17
CA GLU A 552 -6.80 4.33 12.83
C GLU A 552 -6.49 5.10 14.11
N GLY A 553 -5.25 5.57 14.27
CA GLY A 553 -4.82 6.25 15.48
C GLY A 553 -4.71 5.31 16.68
N GLU A 554 -4.89 4.01 16.53
CA GLU A 554 -4.64 3.02 17.56
C GLU A 554 -3.17 3.04 17.95
N TYR A 555 -2.87 3.66 19.07
CA TYR A 555 -1.52 3.85 19.53
C TYR A 555 -1.31 3.19 20.88
N ARG A 556 -0.70 1.99 20.86
CA ARG A 556 -0.35 1.26 22.08
C ARG A 556 1.04 1.62 22.61
N MET A 557 1.89 2.16 21.75
CA MET A 557 3.20 2.68 22.16
C MET A 557 3.12 4.19 22.42
N ARG A 558 3.19 4.58 23.67
CA ARG A 558 3.08 5.98 24.08
C ARG A 558 4.46 6.63 24.05
N ASN A 559 4.85 7.17 22.91
CA ASN A 559 5.95 8.12 22.90
C ASN A 559 5.43 9.57 22.80
N ALA A 560 6.32 10.54 23.04
CA ALA A 560 5.95 11.95 23.04
C ALA A 560 5.76 12.53 21.63
N PHE A 561 6.00 11.75 20.57
CA PHE A 561 6.07 12.21 19.19
C PHE A 561 4.83 11.85 18.37
N GLY A 562 3.93 11.05 18.90
CA GLY A 562 2.67 10.66 18.25
C GLY A 562 2.74 9.31 17.53
N ASN A 563 1.77 9.07 16.65
CA ASN A 563 1.67 7.83 15.87
C ASN A 563 2.48 7.94 14.58
N ILE A 564 3.37 6.98 14.34
CA ILE A 564 4.21 6.91 13.15
C ILE A 564 3.42 6.67 11.83
N THR A 565 2.18 6.18 11.91
CA THR A 565 1.33 6.02 10.73
C THR A 565 0.60 7.31 10.34
N ALA A 566 0.66 8.36 11.17
CA ALA A 566 0.01 9.62 10.88
C ALA A 566 0.73 10.42 9.77
N PRO A 567 0.02 10.87 8.71
CA PRO A 567 0.62 11.70 7.69
C PRO A 567 1.00 13.09 8.23
N ALA A 568 2.10 13.67 7.75
CA ALA A 568 2.66 14.95 8.21
C ALA A 568 1.64 16.10 8.26
N ARG A 569 0.72 16.14 7.31
CA ARG A 569 -0.29 17.21 7.21
C ARG A 569 -1.62 16.87 7.88
N GLY A 570 -1.74 15.66 8.44
CA GLY A 570 -2.97 15.14 9.01
C GLY A 570 -3.97 14.66 7.96
N TYR A 571 -5.17 14.39 8.39
CA TYR A 571 -6.27 13.75 7.69
C TYR A 571 -7.29 14.78 7.17
N ILE A 572 -8.30 14.36 6.43
CA ILE A 572 -9.34 15.23 5.87
C ILE A 572 -10.03 16.11 6.93
N TRP A 573 -10.23 15.60 8.14
CA TRP A 573 -10.79 16.40 9.25
C TRP A 573 -9.85 17.48 9.75
N ASP A 574 -8.52 17.32 9.65
CA ASP A 574 -7.56 18.37 10.00
C ASP A 574 -7.61 19.51 8.99
N PHE A 575 -7.75 19.16 7.70
CA PHE A 575 -7.95 20.14 6.63
C PHE A 575 -9.30 20.87 6.79
N ALA A 576 -10.36 20.13 7.11
CA ALA A 576 -11.67 20.69 7.41
C ALA A 576 -11.62 21.66 8.62
N ASN A 577 -10.96 21.25 9.71
CA ASN A 577 -10.78 22.08 10.89
C ASN A 577 -10.04 23.39 10.58
N ARG A 578 -8.95 23.33 9.82
CA ARG A 578 -8.20 24.51 9.39
C ARG A 578 -9.01 25.45 8.51
N ALA A 579 -9.92 24.89 7.72
CA ALA A 579 -10.82 25.66 6.84
C ALA A 579 -12.12 26.11 7.53
N GLY A 580 -12.33 25.80 8.81
CA GLY A 580 -13.57 26.12 9.53
C GLY A 580 -14.80 25.32 9.07
N VAL A 581 -14.58 24.18 8.42
CA VAL A 581 -15.63 23.21 8.04
C VAL A 581 -15.96 22.35 9.24
N SER A 582 -17.23 22.29 9.61
CA SER A 582 -17.71 21.47 10.74
C SER A 582 -17.63 19.97 10.41
N VAL A 583 -17.10 19.18 11.35
CA VAL A 583 -16.87 17.73 11.21
C VAL A 583 -17.57 16.96 12.31
N ARG A 584 -18.10 15.78 11.99
CA ARG A 584 -18.59 14.79 12.93
C ARG A 584 -18.13 13.40 12.48
N SER A 585 -17.51 12.63 13.37
CA SER A 585 -17.17 11.24 13.15
C SER A 585 -18.06 10.30 13.94
N TYR A 586 -18.50 9.24 13.30
CA TYR A 586 -19.31 8.14 13.79
C TYR A 586 -18.53 6.84 13.60
N GLY A 587 -17.65 6.53 14.56
CA GLY A 587 -16.88 5.29 14.61
C GLY A 587 -15.48 5.34 13.98
N GLU A 588 -15.27 6.13 12.95
CA GLU A 588 -14.00 6.26 12.26
C GLU A 588 -12.97 7.00 13.12
N PHE A 589 -11.76 6.46 13.27
CA PHE A 589 -10.68 6.91 14.15
C PHE A 589 -11.19 7.19 15.58
N ALA A 590 -11.94 6.23 16.11
CA ALA A 590 -12.58 6.28 17.41
C ALA A 590 -12.35 4.97 18.18
N ALA A 591 -12.26 5.06 19.47
CA ALA A 591 -12.06 3.91 20.36
C ALA A 591 -12.87 4.04 21.66
N TRP A 592 -13.16 2.92 22.30
CA TRP A 592 -13.71 2.92 23.65
C TRP A 592 -12.68 3.47 24.65
N ASP A 593 -13.07 4.43 25.48
CA ASP A 593 -12.22 4.85 26.62
C ASP A 593 -11.88 3.63 27.51
N ARG A 594 -12.87 2.79 27.71
CA ARG A 594 -12.81 1.44 28.27
C ARG A 594 -14.11 0.74 27.88
N LYS A 595 -14.11 -0.58 27.88
CA LYS A 595 -15.31 -1.34 27.51
C LYS A 595 -16.55 -0.84 28.28
N GLY A 596 -17.56 -0.37 27.53
CA GLY A 596 -18.78 0.22 28.10
C GLY A 596 -18.67 1.68 28.59
N GLY A 597 -17.53 2.34 28.36
CA GLY A 597 -17.35 3.77 28.59
C GLY A 597 -17.73 4.62 27.36
N PRO A 598 -17.57 5.95 27.41
CA PRO A 598 -17.82 6.80 26.26
C PRO A 598 -16.76 6.54 25.17
N VAL A 599 -17.18 6.67 23.90
CA VAL A 599 -16.28 6.61 22.75
C VAL A 599 -15.49 7.93 22.66
N ARG A 600 -14.23 7.84 22.38
CA ARG A 600 -13.30 8.96 22.24
C ARG A 600 -12.56 8.91 20.92
N ALA A 601 -12.09 10.07 20.48
CA ALA A 601 -11.20 10.15 19.35
C ALA A 601 -9.85 9.47 19.63
N SER A 602 -9.34 8.71 18.65
CA SER A 602 -8.00 8.13 18.71
C SER A 602 -6.94 9.11 18.16
N VAL A 603 -7.36 10.19 17.50
CA VAL A 603 -6.47 11.24 16.94
C VAL A 603 -6.89 12.64 17.41
N PRO A 604 -5.92 13.58 17.58
CA PRO A 604 -6.21 14.92 18.09
C PRO A 604 -7.20 15.72 17.24
N GLY A 605 -7.15 15.57 15.90
CA GLY A 605 -8.01 16.32 14.99
C GLY A 605 -9.53 16.07 15.15
N LEU A 606 -9.90 14.93 15.76
CA LEU A 606 -11.28 14.54 16.04
C LEU A 606 -11.71 14.76 17.50
N GLU A 607 -10.86 15.30 18.37
CA GLU A 607 -11.26 15.58 19.75
C GLU A 607 -12.52 16.45 19.82
N GLY A 608 -13.51 15.98 20.59
CA GLY A 608 -14.83 16.62 20.73
C GLY A 608 -15.75 16.49 19.50
N LYS A 609 -15.34 15.77 18.45
CA LYS A 609 -16.11 15.59 17.21
C LYS A 609 -16.59 14.17 16.99
N VAL A 610 -16.06 13.21 17.72
CA VAL A 610 -16.55 11.82 17.71
C VAL A 610 -17.87 11.74 18.49
N HIS A 611 -18.83 10.97 18.00
CA HIS A 611 -20.08 10.73 18.74
C HIS A 611 -19.82 9.82 19.94
N PRO A 612 -20.15 10.25 21.18
CA PRO A 612 -19.70 9.56 22.40
C PRO A 612 -20.38 8.22 22.67
N SER A 613 -21.44 7.89 21.94
CA SER A 613 -22.19 6.65 22.09
C SER A 613 -22.27 5.83 20.80
N TYR A 614 -21.68 6.30 19.68
CA TYR A 614 -21.64 5.53 18.45
C TYR A 614 -20.54 4.49 18.58
N PRO A 615 -20.83 3.19 18.53
CA PRO A 615 -19.82 2.15 18.70
C PRO A 615 -18.72 2.21 17.64
N PRO A 616 -17.43 2.19 18.02
CA PRO A 616 -16.33 2.00 17.07
C PRO A 616 -16.33 0.56 16.53
N PHE A 617 -15.23 0.13 15.86
CA PHE A 617 -15.10 -1.24 15.39
C PHE A 617 -15.34 -2.25 16.53
N ASP A 618 -16.32 -3.09 16.36
CA ASP A 618 -16.67 -4.24 17.21
C ASP A 618 -17.68 -5.10 16.46
N LEU A 619 -17.25 -6.25 15.93
CA LEU A 619 -18.08 -7.18 15.15
C LEU A 619 -19.20 -7.84 15.95
N GLY A 620 -19.22 -7.68 17.28
CA GLY A 620 -20.32 -8.08 18.14
C GLY A 620 -21.53 -7.14 18.10
N ILE A 621 -21.35 -5.90 17.58
CA ILE A 621 -22.38 -4.87 17.56
C ILE A 621 -22.90 -4.68 16.13
N PRO A 622 -24.21 -4.95 15.85
CA PRO A 622 -24.78 -4.76 14.53
C PRO A 622 -24.70 -3.32 14.03
N ASP A 623 -24.48 -3.14 12.72
CA ASP A 623 -24.45 -1.82 12.08
C ASP A 623 -25.79 -1.10 12.14
N ASN A 624 -26.92 -1.83 12.18
CA ASN A 624 -28.22 -1.21 12.43
C ASN A 624 -28.34 -0.55 13.80
N ASP A 625 -27.68 -1.11 14.84
CA ASP A 625 -27.62 -0.47 16.16
C ASP A 625 -26.77 0.81 16.11
N ARG A 626 -25.69 0.82 15.31
CA ARG A 626 -24.89 2.02 15.03
C ARG A 626 -25.72 3.09 14.34
N VAL A 627 -26.48 2.73 13.32
CA VAL A 627 -27.37 3.65 12.59
C VAL A 627 -28.48 4.16 13.49
N ASP A 628 -29.03 3.36 14.44
CA ASP A 628 -30.04 3.84 15.42
C ASP A 628 -29.48 4.96 16.29
N VAL A 629 -28.26 4.83 16.80
CA VAL A 629 -27.56 5.88 17.56
C VAL A 629 -27.40 7.15 16.73
N TRP A 630 -26.98 7.02 15.46
CA TRP A 630 -26.84 8.16 14.56
C TRP A 630 -28.18 8.82 14.26
N LEU A 631 -29.27 8.06 14.02
CA LEU A 631 -30.60 8.57 13.71
C LEU A 631 -31.17 9.45 14.82
N GLU A 632 -30.85 9.16 16.08
CA GLU A 632 -31.28 10.01 17.19
C GLU A 632 -30.65 11.41 17.09
N GLU A 633 -29.36 11.50 16.81
CA GLU A 633 -28.66 12.77 16.62
C GLU A 633 -29.10 13.45 15.32
N PHE A 634 -29.29 12.72 14.22
CA PHE A 634 -29.71 13.25 12.92
C PHE A 634 -31.11 13.90 13.00
N ARG A 635 -32.09 13.28 13.68
CA ARG A 635 -33.40 13.84 13.93
C ARG A 635 -33.32 15.13 14.74
N ARG A 636 -32.38 15.25 15.66
CA ARG A 636 -32.13 16.50 16.38
C ARG A 636 -31.65 17.59 15.40
N PHE A 637 -30.71 17.28 14.50
CA PHE A 637 -30.26 18.22 13.47
C PHE A 637 -31.38 18.63 12.51
N GLU A 638 -32.28 17.73 12.16
CA GLU A 638 -33.45 18.06 11.35
C GLU A 638 -34.39 19.09 12.06
N LYS A 639 -34.57 18.94 13.35
CA LYS A 639 -35.42 19.83 14.14
C LYS A 639 -34.73 21.17 14.43
N GLU A 640 -33.48 21.15 14.86
CA GLU A 640 -32.79 22.29 15.44
C GLU A 640 -31.81 22.97 14.45
N GLY A 641 -31.41 22.30 13.43
CA GLY A 641 -30.34 22.72 12.54
C GLY A 641 -28.96 22.31 13.08
N GLY A 642 -27.89 22.78 12.44
CA GLY A 642 -26.54 22.56 12.91
C GLY A 642 -25.92 21.26 12.42
N LEU A 643 -26.47 20.62 11.35
CA LEU A 643 -25.84 19.45 10.72
C LEU A 643 -24.41 19.79 10.31
N PRO A 644 -23.41 19.02 10.73
CA PRO A 644 -22.04 19.18 10.27
C PRO A 644 -21.92 19.06 8.76
N ARG A 645 -20.98 19.80 8.16
CA ARG A 645 -20.76 19.76 6.71
C ARG A 645 -20.07 18.48 6.26
N LEU A 646 -19.20 17.91 7.08
CA LEU A 646 -18.54 16.63 6.86
C LEU A 646 -18.96 15.65 7.96
N ASN A 647 -19.59 14.55 7.56
CA ASN A 647 -20.04 13.47 8.43
C ASN A 647 -19.37 12.19 7.97
N ILE A 648 -18.58 11.54 8.83
CA ILE A 648 -17.78 10.35 8.50
C ILE A 648 -18.29 9.18 9.31
N PHE A 649 -18.51 8.05 8.68
CA PHE A 649 -19.07 6.84 9.26
C PHE A 649 -18.16 5.66 9.04
N HIS A 650 -18.06 4.81 10.04
CA HIS A 650 -17.52 3.47 9.95
C HIS A 650 -18.66 2.47 10.10
N LEU A 651 -18.92 1.63 9.10
CA LEU A 651 -19.84 0.50 9.10
C LEU A 651 -19.05 -0.78 8.76
N GLY A 652 -18.69 -1.55 9.78
CA GLY A 652 -17.68 -2.62 9.64
C GLY A 652 -18.22 -4.05 9.67
N ASP A 653 -19.56 -4.28 9.70
CA ASP A 653 -20.10 -5.65 9.78
C ASP A 653 -19.81 -6.50 8.55
N ASP A 654 -19.55 -5.90 7.40
CA ASP A 654 -19.20 -6.63 6.18
C ASP A 654 -17.80 -7.24 6.20
N HIS A 655 -16.92 -6.84 7.12
CA HIS A 655 -15.69 -7.58 7.44
C HIS A 655 -16.00 -9.06 7.78
N THR A 656 -17.06 -9.28 8.55
CA THR A 656 -17.52 -10.57 9.09
C THR A 656 -16.61 -11.17 10.19
N ALA A 657 -17.20 -11.99 11.04
CA ALA A 657 -16.50 -12.74 12.10
C ALA A 657 -16.28 -14.22 11.73
N GLY A 658 -16.18 -14.54 10.44
CA GLY A 658 -16.05 -15.92 9.99
C GLY A 658 -17.22 -16.81 10.44
N THR A 659 -16.91 -18.03 10.88
CA THR A 659 -17.91 -19.01 11.31
C THR A 659 -17.81 -19.35 12.80
N GLU A 660 -17.42 -18.40 13.63
CA GLU A 660 -17.41 -18.58 15.08
C GLU A 660 -18.77 -19.05 15.59
N PRO A 661 -18.84 -20.19 16.31
CA PRO A 661 -20.12 -20.76 16.78
C PRO A 661 -20.92 -19.79 17.65
N GLY A 662 -22.16 -19.54 17.27
CA GLY A 662 -23.06 -18.63 17.95
C GLY A 662 -22.94 -17.16 17.56
N ALA A 663 -21.87 -16.74 16.86
CA ALA A 663 -21.80 -15.44 16.19
C ALA A 663 -22.71 -15.43 14.95
N ARG A 664 -23.11 -14.25 14.48
CA ARG A 664 -23.86 -14.09 13.23
C ARG A 664 -23.10 -14.71 12.06
N THR A 665 -23.83 -15.32 11.10
CA THR A 665 -23.18 -15.86 9.89
C THR A 665 -22.61 -14.72 9.03
N PRO A 666 -21.57 -14.95 8.21
CA PRO A 666 -21.06 -13.96 7.27
C PRO A 666 -22.16 -13.36 6.38
N ARG A 667 -23.10 -14.18 5.92
CA ARG A 667 -24.26 -13.74 5.14
C ARG A 667 -25.18 -12.80 5.94
N ALA A 668 -25.42 -13.09 7.21
CA ALA A 668 -26.24 -12.25 8.09
C ALA A 668 -25.52 -10.91 8.38
N MET A 669 -24.22 -10.92 8.60
CA MET A 669 -23.44 -9.72 8.88
C MET A 669 -23.38 -8.76 7.68
N VAL A 670 -23.11 -9.28 6.48
CA VAL A 670 -23.11 -8.46 5.25
C VAL A 670 -24.51 -7.91 4.95
N ALA A 671 -25.58 -8.70 5.16
CA ALA A 671 -26.95 -8.23 4.99
C ALA A 671 -27.35 -7.19 6.05
N GLU A 672 -26.80 -7.29 7.25
CA GLU A 672 -26.96 -6.31 8.34
C GLU A 672 -26.34 -4.96 7.96
N ASN A 673 -25.09 -4.97 7.48
CA ASN A 673 -24.40 -3.81 6.96
C ASN A 673 -25.14 -3.17 5.77
N ASP A 674 -25.61 -3.97 4.81
CA ASP A 674 -26.37 -3.48 3.65
C ASP A 674 -27.70 -2.78 4.06
N LEU A 675 -28.42 -3.37 5.03
CA LEU A 675 -29.64 -2.75 5.55
C LEU A 675 -29.34 -1.46 6.30
N ALA A 676 -28.26 -1.42 7.10
CA ALA A 676 -27.83 -0.22 7.82
C ALA A 676 -27.51 0.91 6.86
N LEU A 677 -26.76 0.62 5.78
CA LEU A 677 -26.48 1.56 4.70
C LEU A 677 -27.77 2.07 4.04
N GLY A 678 -28.69 1.17 3.69
CA GLY A 678 -29.97 1.53 3.10
C GLY A 678 -30.79 2.48 3.97
N ARG A 679 -30.86 2.22 5.29
CA ARG A 679 -31.54 3.07 6.29
C ARG A 679 -30.88 4.45 6.42
N LEU A 680 -29.55 4.51 6.38
CA LEU A 680 -28.80 5.76 6.40
C LEU A 680 -29.13 6.61 5.17
N VAL A 681 -29.07 6.05 3.97
CA VAL A 681 -29.38 6.77 2.72
C VAL A 681 -30.86 7.17 2.65
N GLU A 682 -31.79 6.32 3.12
CA GLU A 682 -33.21 6.67 3.21
C GLU A 682 -33.42 7.89 4.12
N ALA A 683 -32.89 7.89 5.33
CA ALA A 683 -33.05 8.99 6.27
C ALA A 683 -32.50 10.31 5.71
N ILE A 684 -31.33 10.28 5.09
CA ILE A 684 -30.74 11.49 4.47
C ILE A 684 -31.62 11.96 3.31
N SER A 685 -32.07 11.05 2.43
CA SER A 685 -32.79 11.40 1.21
C SER A 685 -34.21 11.91 1.47
N HIS A 686 -34.81 11.57 2.62
CA HIS A 686 -36.11 12.10 3.06
C HIS A 686 -35.99 13.36 3.92
N SER A 687 -34.79 13.81 4.26
CA SER A 687 -34.56 14.98 5.11
C SER A 687 -34.62 16.30 4.34
N ARG A 688 -34.79 17.40 5.06
CA ARG A 688 -34.66 18.75 4.49
C ARG A 688 -33.24 19.04 3.94
N PHE A 689 -32.24 18.28 4.31
CA PHE A 689 -30.84 18.46 3.87
C PHE A 689 -30.55 17.83 2.51
N TRP A 690 -31.45 16.95 2.04
CA TRP A 690 -31.23 16.18 0.81
C TRP A 690 -30.87 17.01 -0.40
N PRO A 691 -31.52 18.13 -0.73
CA PRO A 691 -31.22 18.91 -1.92
C PRO A 691 -29.76 19.41 -2.01
N GLU A 692 -29.08 19.50 -0.86
CA GLU A 692 -27.71 20.00 -0.71
C GLU A 692 -26.72 18.91 -0.26
N SER A 693 -27.07 17.61 -0.40
CA SER A 693 -26.31 16.48 0.16
C SER A 693 -25.70 15.60 -0.92
N ALA A 694 -24.52 15.04 -0.59
CA ALA A 694 -23.91 13.92 -1.30
C ALA A 694 -23.43 12.86 -0.28
N VAL A 695 -23.78 11.60 -0.53
CA VAL A 695 -23.36 10.43 0.24
C VAL A 695 -22.41 9.63 -0.61
N PHE A 696 -21.17 9.46 -0.14
CA PHE A 696 -20.13 8.61 -0.75
C PHE A 696 -19.94 7.40 0.15
N VAL A 697 -19.89 6.21 -0.45
CA VAL A 697 -19.68 4.94 0.24
C VAL A 697 -18.52 4.24 -0.44
N VAL A 698 -17.49 3.89 0.31
CA VAL A 698 -16.32 3.16 -0.17
C VAL A 698 -16.01 2.00 0.78
N GLU A 699 -15.30 1.01 0.28
CA GLU A 699 -14.53 0.09 1.12
C GLU A 699 -13.17 0.74 1.40
N ASP A 700 -12.56 0.45 2.53
CA ASP A 700 -11.20 0.92 2.87
C ASP A 700 -10.13 0.22 2.01
N ASP A 701 -10.32 -1.07 1.76
CA ASP A 701 -9.51 -1.91 0.89
C ASP A 701 -10.34 -2.98 0.16
N ALA A 702 -9.69 -3.88 -0.58
CA ALA A 702 -10.31 -4.98 -1.34
C ALA A 702 -9.72 -6.36 -1.00
N GLN A 703 -9.07 -6.53 0.15
CA GLN A 703 -8.29 -7.75 0.48
C GLN A 703 -9.12 -9.03 0.56
N ASN A 704 -10.42 -8.91 0.84
CA ASN A 704 -11.26 -10.04 1.24
C ASN A 704 -11.96 -10.73 0.08
N GLY A 705 -11.54 -10.53 -1.14
CA GLY A 705 -12.22 -11.20 -2.23
C GLY A 705 -11.48 -11.32 -3.55
N PRO A 706 -12.01 -12.17 -4.45
CA PRO A 706 -11.54 -12.24 -5.81
C PRO A 706 -12.10 -11.09 -6.65
N ASP A 707 -11.34 -10.69 -7.67
CA ASP A 707 -11.79 -9.81 -8.73
C ASP A 707 -11.15 -10.20 -10.06
N HIS A 708 -11.92 -10.15 -11.16
CA HIS A 708 -11.43 -10.57 -12.47
C HIS A 708 -10.65 -9.47 -13.22
N VAL A 709 -10.67 -8.23 -12.73
CA VAL A 709 -10.00 -7.08 -13.36
C VAL A 709 -8.69 -6.76 -12.66
N ASP A 710 -8.75 -6.49 -11.36
CA ASP A 710 -7.59 -6.18 -10.53
C ASP A 710 -7.91 -6.42 -9.06
N ALA A 711 -6.92 -6.86 -8.27
CA ALA A 711 -7.09 -7.15 -6.85
C ALA A 711 -7.48 -5.92 -6.00
N HIS A 712 -7.27 -4.70 -6.52
CA HIS A 712 -7.66 -3.45 -5.86
C HIS A 712 -9.04 -2.94 -6.29
N ARG A 713 -9.75 -3.65 -7.22
CA ARG A 713 -11.06 -3.17 -7.64
C ARG A 713 -12.12 -3.41 -6.58
N SER A 714 -12.79 -2.35 -6.16
CA SER A 714 -13.73 -2.37 -5.05
C SER A 714 -15.05 -1.64 -5.33
N VAL A 715 -15.89 -1.51 -4.30
CA VAL A 715 -17.22 -0.93 -4.37
C VAL A 715 -17.18 0.57 -4.13
N LEU A 716 -17.76 1.36 -5.03
CA LEU A 716 -18.07 2.77 -4.84
C LEU A 716 -19.56 2.99 -5.03
N LEU A 717 -20.24 3.59 -4.05
CA LEU A 717 -21.62 4.03 -4.22
C LEU A 717 -21.72 5.55 -4.01
N LEU A 718 -22.61 6.18 -4.75
CA LEU A 718 -22.92 7.59 -4.68
C LEU A 718 -24.43 7.77 -4.61
N ALA A 719 -24.94 8.43 -3.56
CA ALA A 719 -26.32 8.88 -3.52
C ALA A 719 -26.38 10.40 -3.35
N SER A 720 -27.03 11.08 -4.29
CA SER A 720 -27.20 12.53 -4.30
C SER A 720 -28.33 12.92 -5.25
N PRO A 721 -29.07 14.01 -4.97
CA PRO A 721 -29.97 14.58 -5.96
C PRO A 721 -29.28 14.98 -7.26
N TRP A 722 -27.99 15.21 -7.20
CA TRP A 722 -27.16 15.63 -8.32
C TRP A 722 -26.45 14.46 -9.02
N ALA A 723 -26.69 13.21 -8.61
CA ALA A 723 -26.13 12.04 -9.27
C ALA A 723 -26.79 11.82 -10.65
N ARG A 724 -26.05 11.29 -11.62
CA ARG A 724 -26.55 10.87 -12.95
C ARG A 724 -27.33 9.57 -12.82
N ARG A 725 -28.60 9.65 -12.44
CA ARG A 725 -29.43 8.50 -12.14
C ARG A 725 -29.47 7.46 -13.26
N GLY A 726 -29.32 6.18 -12.90
CA GLY A 726 -29.37 5.02 -13.80
C GLY A 726 -28.17 4.89 -14.75
N ALA A 727 -27.14 5.72 -14.58
CA ALA A 727 -25.94 5.68 -15.39
C ALA A 727 -24.98 4.57 -14.96
N VAL A 728 -24.19 4.09 -15.92
CA VAL A 728 -22.97 3.32 -15.66
C VAL A 728 -21.79 4.25 -15.94
N ASP A 729 -20.86 4.36 -15.01
CA ASP A 729 -19.62 5.13 -15.16
C ASP A 729 -18.41 4.19 -15.04
N SER A 730 -17.74 3.98 -16.16
CA SER A 730 -16.57 3.09 -16.29
C SER A 730 -15.25 3.87 -16.28
N THR A 731 -15.27 5.12 -15.83
CA THR A 731 -14.05 5.91 -15.62
C THR A 731 -13.22 5.25 -14.50
N LEU A 732 -11.90 5.22 -14.68
CA LEU A 732 -11.01 4.80 -13.59
C LEU A 732 -11.04 5.87 -12.50
N TYR A 733 -11.64 5.54 -11.40
CA TYR A 733 -11.65 6.32 -10.15
C TYR A 733 -10.88 5.59 -9.06
N THR A 734 -10.39 6.36 -8.09
CA THR A 734 -9.66 5.83 -6.95
C THR A 734 -10.21 6.40 -5.65
N THR A 735 -9.83 5.83 -4.51
CA THR A 735 -10.14 6.37 -3.19
C THR A 735 -9.72 7.85 -3.10
N SER A 736 -8.52 8.17 -3.58
CA SER A 736 -8.03 9.56 -3.69
C SER A 736 -8.91 10.44 -4.58
N GLY A 737 -9.54 9.87 -5.63
CA GLY A 737 -10.48 10.60 -6.49
C GLY A 737 -11.80 10.93 -5.80
N VAL A 738 -12.29 10.04 -4.92
CA VAL A 738 -13.45 10.30 -4.03
C VAL A 738 -13.13 11.41 -3.07
N LEU A 739 -11.98 11.32 -2.37
CA LEU A 739 -11.51 12.37 -1.45
C LEU A 739 -11.37 13.71 -2.16
N ARG A 740 -10.77 13.73 -3.36
CA ARG A 740 -10.64 14.95 -4.15
C ARG A 740 -12.00 15.57 -4.48
N THR A 741 -12.99 14.76 -4.77
CA THR A 741 -14.35 15.24 -5.02
C THR A 741 -14.95 15.88 -3.75
N MET A 742 -14.81 15.23 -2.61
CA MET A 742 -15.28 15.76 -1.32
C MET A 742 -14.57 17.07 -0.94
N GLU A 743 -13.27 17.15 -1.14
CA GLU A 743 -12.48 18.37 -0.91
C GLU A 743 -13.00 19.54 -1.75
N LEU A 744 -13.25 19.31 -3.03
CA LEU A 744 -13.80 20.33 -3.91
C LEU A 744 -15.18 20.81 -3.43
N LEU A 745 -16.06 19.91 -2.99
CA LEU A 745 -17.37 20.23 -2.43
C LEU A 745 -17.27 21.01 -1.09
N LEU A 746 -16.31 20.64 -0.26
CA LEU A 746 -16.10 21.28 1.05
C LEU A 746 -15.25 22.55 0.98
N GLY A 747 -14.61 22.81 -0.17
CA GLY A 747 -13.73 23.95 -0.37
C GLY A 747 -12.32 23.75 0.17
N LEU A 748 -11.87 22.50 0.32
CA LEU A 748 -10.59 22.11 0.87
C LEU A 748 -9.50 22.00 -0.22
N PRO A 749 -8.24 22.33 0.10
CA PRO A 749 -7.10 22.02 -0.78
C PRO A 749 -6.78 20.52 -0.71
N PRO A 750 -6.07 19.96 -1.70
CA PRO A 750 -5.64 18.57 -1.67
C PRO A 750 -4.65 18.30 -0.52
N MET A 751 -4.72 17.11 0.05
CA MET A 751 -3.91 16.65 1.18
C MET A 751 -2.53 16.19 0.74
N SER A 752 -2.46 15.43 -0.35
CA SER A 752 -1.26 14.79 -0.88
C SER A 752 -1.16 14.94 -2.40
N GLN A 753 -0.10 14.37 -2.99
CA GLN A 753 0.01 14.27 -4.45
C GLN A 753 -1.00 13.28 -5.06
N TYR A 754 -1.51 12.32 -4.29
CA TYR A 754 -2.47 11.32 -4.77
C TYR A 754 -3.81 11.97 -5.10
N ASP A 755 -4.46 12.60 -4.13
CA ASP A 755 -5.72 13.32 -4.37
C ASP A 755 -5.53 14.55 -5.27
N GLY A 756 -4.37 15.23 -5.15
CA GLY A 756 -4.00 16.33 -6.03
C GLY A 756 -3.93 15.94 -7.52
N ALA A 757 -3.54 14.70 -7.81
CA ALA A 757 -3.42 14.14 -9.17
C ALA A 757 -4.63 13.31 -9.60
N ALA A 758 -5.52 12.91 -8.67
CA ALA A 758 -6.64 12.05 -8.94
C ALA A 758 -7.71 12.68 -9.83
N THR A 759 -8.50 11.85 -10.48
CA THR A 759 -9.65 12.25 -11.28
C THR A 759 -10.87 12.43 -10.37
N PRO A 760 -11.44 13.64 -10.20
CA PRO A 760 -12.67 13.81 -9.45
C PRO A 760 -13.87 13.18 -10.18
N LEU A 761 -14.91 12.82 -9.46
CA LEU A 761 -16.11 12.13 -9.97
C LEU A 761 -17.03 13.04 -10.79
N PHE A 762 -16.49 13.91 -11.64
CA PHE A 762 -17.28 14.87 -12.40
C PHE A 762 -18.35 14.21 -13.30
N ALA A 763 -18.01 13.09 -13.93
CA ALA A 763 -18.90 12.40 -14.87
C ALA A 763 -20.08 11.71 -14.16
N ALA A 764 -19.96 11.46 -12.86
CA ALA A 764 -21.02 10.86 -12.04
C ALA A 764 -22.14 11.86 -11.69
N PHE A 765 -21.92 13.16 -11.87
CA PHE A 765 -22.87 14.20 -11.49
C PHE A 765 -23.63 14.78 -12.69
N ALA A 766 -24.92 15.01 -12.47
CA ALA A 766 -25.79 15.71 -13.42
C ALA A 766 -25.72 17.23 -13.20
N THR A 767 -26.11 17.99 -14.23
CA THR A 767 -26.20 19.47 -14.17
C THR A 767 -27.52 19.98 -13.59
N LYS A 768 -28.46 19.06 -13.33
CA LYS A 768 -29.77 19.35 -12.76
C LYS A 768 -30.10 18.33 -11.68
N ALA A 769 -30.56 18.81 -10.53
CA ALA A 769 -30.95 17.96 -9.42
C ALA A 769 -32.25 17.20 -9.69
N ASP A 770 -32.29 15.94 -9.26
CA ASP A 770 -33.49 15.12 -9.09
C ASP A 770 -33.60 14.75 -7.59
N THR A 771 -34.49 15.41 -6.90
CA THR A 771 -34.69 15.27 -5.46
C THR A 771 -35.54 14.07 -5.06
N THR A 772 -35.89 13.18 -5.98
CA THR A 772 -36.58 11.93 -5.66
C THR A 772 -35.80 11.15 -4.58
N PRO A 773 -36.42 10.86 -3.42
CA PRO A 773 -35.73 10.21 -2.33
C PRO A 773 -35.49 8.73 -2.65
N TYR A 774 -34.52 8.14 -1.96
CA TYR A 774 -34.27 6.71 -1.95
C TYR A 774 -35.21 6.03 -0.97
N THR A 775 -35.64 4.81 -1.29
CA THR A 775 -36.42 3.98 -0.35
C THR A 775 -35.63 2.71 -0.04
N VAL A 776 -35.40 2.47 1.26
CA VAL A 776 -34.69 1.31 1.76
C VAL A 776 -35.31 -0.02 1.27
N ARG A 777 -34.48 -0.95 0.89
CA ARG A 777 -34.90 -2.33 0.55
C ARG A 777 -34.82 -3.18 1.81
N PRO A 778 -35.86 -3.97 2.11
CA PRO A 778 -35.80 -4.90 3.24
C PRO A 778 -34.71 -5.94 3.00
N ALA A 779 -34.06 -6.36 4.06
CA ALA A 779 -33.13 -7.48 3.99
C ALA A 779 -33.86 -8.74 3.49
N ARG A 780 -33.22 -9.50 2.61
CA ARG A 780 -33.72 -10.79 2.08
C ARG A 780 -33.11 -11.98 2.82
N ALA A 781 -31.98 -11.78 3.52
CA ALA A 781 -31.34 -12.75 4.40
C ALA A 781 -31.88 -12.63 5.84
N ASP A 782 -31.79 -13.70 6.61
CA ASP A 782 -32.08 -13.67 8.05
C ASP A 782 -30.93 -13.02 8.82
N LEU A 783 -31.13 -11.79 9.28
CA LEU A 783 -30.12 -10.99 10.02
C LEU A 783 -29.70 -11.61 11.36
N ARG A 784 -30.46 -12.58 11.87
CA ARG A 784 -30.20 -13.26 13.15
C ARG A 784 -29.65 -14.67 12.98
N GLU A 785 -29.40 -15.08 11.74
CA GLU A 785 -28.80 -16.38 11.46
C GLU A 785 -27.42 -16.46 12.14
N THR A 786 -27.23 -17.52 12.96
CA THR A 786 -25.99 -17.74 13.71
C THR A 786 -25.27 -19.00 13.24
N ASN A 787 -23.96 -18.99 13.35
CA ASN A 787 -23.11 -20.10 12.98
C ASN A 787 -23.35 -21.30 13.91
N ARG A 788 -23.48 -22.47 13.32
CA ARG A 788 -23.57 -23.74 14.06
C ARG A 788 -22.17 -24.18 14.51
N ALA A 789 -22.12 -25.01 15.53
CA ALA A 789 -20.85 -25.55 16.04
C ALA A 789 -20.10 -26.46 15.02
N ASP A 790 -20.83 -26.99 14.05
CA ASP A 790 -20.32 -27.82 12.96
C ASP A 790 -20.15 -27.06 11.62
N ALA A 791 -20.23 -25.73 11.64
CA ALA A 791 -20.02 -24.89 10.46
C ALA A 791 -18.58 -25.05 9.89
N PRO A 792 -18.40 -24.97 8.56
CA PRO A 792 -17.06 -25.03 7.97
C PRO A 792 -16.15 -23.95 8.58
N GLY A 793 -15.01 -24.36 9.15
CA GLY A 793 -14.05 -23.40 9.75
C GLY A 793 -14.38 -22.95 11.17
N ALA A 794 -15.45 -23.46 11.83
CA ALA A 794 -15.87 -23.04 13.16
C ALA A 794 -14.75 -23.10 14.22
N GLN A 795 -13.94 -24.17 14.21
CA GLN A 795 -12.83 -24.32 15.16
C GLN A 795 -11.67 -23.36 14.87
N ALA A 796 -11.41 -23.05 13.63
CA ALA A 796 -10.41 -22.07 13.24
C ALA A 796 -10.85 -20.65 13.63
N SER A 797 -12.10 -20.28 13.37
CA SER A 797 -12.67 -18.97 13.75
C SER A 797 -12.61 -18.72 15.26
N LEU A 798 -12.82 -19.76 16.10
CA LEU A 798 -12.67 -19.65 17.57
C LEU A 798 -11.23 -19.32 18.04
N GLN A 799 -10.23 -19.55 17.19
CA GLN A 799 -8.82 -19.30 17.51
C GLN A 799 -8.33 -17.96 16.95
N MET A 800 -9.15 -17.29 16.10
CA MET A 800 -8.84 -16.01 15.53
C MET A 800 -9.11 -14.89 16.53
N ASN A 801 -8.29 -13.84 16.51
CA ASN A 801 -8.61 -12.62 17.22
C ASN A 801 -9.51 -11.74 16.35
N LEU A 802 -10.82 -11.83 16.56
CA LEU A 802 -11.86 -11.09 15.85
C LEU A 802 -12.40 -9.90 16.66
N SER A 803 -11.78 -9.61 17.82
CA SER A 803 -12.17 -8.53 18.72
C SER A 803 -11.38 -7.24 18.50
N GLU A 804 -10.31 -7.31 17.70
CA GLU A 804 -9.47 -6.18 17.33
C GLU A 804 -9.41 -6.08 15.81
N PRO A 805 -9.31 -4.88 15.24
CA PRO A 805 -9.19 -4.71 13.79
C PRO A 805 -8.00 -5.50 13.23
N ASP A 806 -8.20 -6.19 12.14
CA ASP A 806 -7.19 -6.90 11.33
C ASP A 806 -6.20 -7.81 12.09
N ARG A 807 -6.70 -8.51 13.10
CA ARG A 807 -5.93 -9.50 13.86
C ARG A 807 -6.20 -10.94 13.46
N ALA A 808 -7.19 -11.17 12.62
CA ALA A 808 -7.46 -12.49 12.06
C ALA A 808 -6.41 -12.84 10.98
N PRO A 809 -6.09 -14.12 10.76
CA PRO A 809 -5.36 -14.55 9.58
C PRO A 809 -6.31 -14.47 8.35
N GLU A 810 -6.32 -13.32 7.70
CA GLU A 810 -7.30 -12.90 6.70
C GLU A 810 -7.50 -13.90 5.55
N ARG A 811 -6.44 -14.50 5.04
CA ARG A 811 -6.56 -15.55 4.03
C ARG A 811 -7.43 -16.72 4.49
N GLU A 812 -7.19 -17.20 5.72
CA GLU A 812 -7.95 -18.32 6.29
C GLU A 812 -9.40 -17.90 6.58
N LEU A 813 -9.59 -16.68 7.10
CA LEU A 813 -10.92 -16.09 7.31
C LEU A 813 -11.72 -16.07 5.99
N ASN A 814 -11.13 -15.63 4.91
CA ASN A 814 -11.79 -15.56 3.59
C ASN A 814 -12.14 -16.92 3.01
N GLU A 815 -11.28 -17.93 3.17
CA GLU A 815 -11.61 -19.30 2.83
C GLU A 815 -12.83 -19.82 3.63
N ILE A 816 -12.89 -19.49 4.90
CA ILE A 816 -14.00 -19.86 5.79
C ILE A 816 -15.28 -19.15 5.34
N VAL A 817 -15.23 -17.86 5.09
CA VAL A 817 -16.37 -17.05 4.61
C VAL A 817 -16.89 -17.61 3.28
N TRP A 818 -16.02 -17.91 2.32
CA TRP A 818 -16.41 -18.52 1.05
C TRP A 818 -17.17 -19.84 1.25
N ARG A 819 -16.62 -20.75 2.08
CA ARG A 819 -17.23 -22.06 2.35
C ARG A 819 -18.54 -21.96 3.11
N SER A 820 -18.69 -20.95 3.96
CA SER A 820 -19.96 -20.73 4.70
C SER A 820 -21.09 -20.31 3.79
N VAL A 821 -20.81 -19.55 2.74
CA VAL A 821 -21.82 -19.03 1.79
C VAL A 821 -22.06 -20.00 0.63
N ARG A 822 -20.98 -20.54 0.02
CA ARG A 822 -21.07 -21.39 -1.17
C ARG A 822 -21.15 -22.89 -0.86
N GLY A 823 -20.96 -23.26 0.39
CA GLY A 823 -20.98 -24.65 0.88
C GLY A 823 -19.58 -25.26 1.08
N PRO A 824 -19.44 -26.25 1.99
CA PRO A 824 -18.15 -26.77 2.44
C PRO A 824 -17.29 -27.43 1.36
N SER A 825 -17.90 -27.87 0.28
CA SER A 825 -17.26 -28.56 -0.85
C SER A 825 -17.37 -27.77 -2.15
N SER A 826 -17.70 -26.48 -2.10
CA SER A 826 -17.88 -25.68 -3.31
C SER A 826 -16.57 -25.63 -4.11
N PRO A 827 -16.59 -25.96 -5.41
CA PRO A 827 -15.42 -25.81 -6.25
C PRO A 827 -15.10 -24.31 -6.41
N VAL A 828 -13.85 -24.00 -6.65
CA VAL A 828 -13.45 -22.66 -7.08
C VAL A 828 -14.06 -22.43 -8.48
N PRO A 829 -14.91 -21.43 -8.67
CA PRO A 829 -15.48 -21.19 -9.98
C PRO A 829 -14.41 -20.66 -10.94
N ALA A 830 -14.45 -21.14 -12.17
CA ALA A 830 -13.68 -20.48 -13.22
C ALA A 830 -14.31 -19.12 -13.51
N PRO A 831 -13.52 -18.03 -13.61
CA PRO A 831 -14.04 -16.72 -13.99
C PRO A 831 -14.63 -16.82 -15.40
N VAL A 832 -15.81 -16.23 -15.64
CA VAL A 832 -16.40 -16.11 -16.99
C VAL A 832 -15.85 -14.90 -17.73
N ARG A 833 -15.23 -13.99 -17.02
CA ARG A 833 -14.47 -12.85 -17.55
C ARG A 833 -13.10 -12.85 -16.90
N SER A 834 -12.06 -12.46 -17.65
CA SER A 834 -10.72 -12.26 -17.11
C SER A 834 -10.04 -11.10 -17.84
N ALA A 835 -9.46 -10.15 -17.11
CA ALA A 835 -8.66 -9.10 -17.70
C ALA A 835 -7.20 -9.53 -17.79
N PHE A 836 -6.49 -9.66 -16.68
CA PHE A 836 -5.10 -10.08 -16.63
C PHE A 836 -4.90 -11.10 -15.52
N VAL A 837 -4.58 -12.33 -15.86
CA VAL A 837 -4.27 -13.37 -14.88
C VAL A 837 -2.77 -13.64 -14.90
N VAL A 838 -2.09 -13.27 -13.81
CA VAL A 838 -0.69 -13.68 -13.59
C VAL A 838 -0.73 -15.07 -12.94
N SER A 839 -0.40 -16.12 -13.71
CA SER A 839 -0.16 -17.43 -13.11
C SER A 839 1.22 -17.43 -12.45
N ARG A 840 1.31 -17.63 -11.12
CA ARG A 840 2.58 -18.04 -10.51
C ARG A 840 2.99 -19.38 -11.08
N ARG A 841 4.25 -19.53 -11.51
CA ARG A 841 4.80 -20.84 -11.85
C ARG A 841 4.80 -21.71 -10.58
N SER A 842 4.17 -22.88 -10.66
CA SER A 842 4.35 -23.96 -9.67
C SER A 842 5.82 -24.36 -9.65
N GLY A 843 6.59 -23.92 -8.69
CA GLY A 843 8.03 -24.22 -8.58
C GLY A 843 8.79 -23.37 -7.57
N ASP A 844 8.19 -22.33 -7.03
CA ASP A 844 8.86 -21.42 -6.08
C ASP A 844 8.59 -21.74 -4.59
N GLU A 845 8.06 -22.91 -4.26
CA GLU A 845 7.68 -23.30 -2.90
C GLU A 845 8.54 -24.38 -2.24
N ASP A 846 9.77 -24.63 -2.69
CA ASP A 846 10.71 -25.50 -1.96
C ASP A 846 11.87 -24.73 -1.32
#